data_46ee5daaf844a3c6aeee86f23b68d4dd
#
_entry.id   46ee5daaf844a3c6aeee86f23b68d4dd
#
_cell.length_a   1.000
_cell.length_b   1.000
_cell.length_c   1.000
_cell.angle_alpha   90.00
_cell.angle_beta   90.00
_cell.angle_gamma   90.00
#
_symmetry.space_group_name_H-M   'P 1'
#
loop_
_entity.id
_entity.type
_entity.pdbx_description
1 polymer ?
#
loop_
_entity_poly.entity_id
_entity_poly.type
_entity_poly.pdbx_seq_one_letter_code
_entity_poly.pdbx_strand_id
1 'polypeptide(L)'
;MVFRHRAAFAAPAVFALALVSSLTGSLGHSNQVPKPESMLGWKPCADYKLSTYEEITKYLRAVDRISDRMKIVDLGKTSEGRDQIMAIVSSPENLKPENLKRYEEISRDLSQGNVSESKAQQLAKTGKAVAWIDFGIHATEVAPPQTAPQFAYDLVTSETAEAKSIRDNVITLFVPNVNPDGGTEVSDWYMDHVGGPYQDSTYPELYQKYSGHDDNRDWFMFNLSETRNLGQVLFHDWLPQLVYNTHQTATYPARIFVPPFKDPANPDIPPEVIRGINTVGDDMTQRLDREGKVGAVSRQQYDQWWNGGLRSAPAFHNQVGILTETAHASATPSYDDPTKFPATFPYQGVSTKDPSAFYPSPYKGGEWHLSQSCAYIETTGWALLRAADTDREQWLLGSYRMGQQAIAAGGDTSYVIPADQADFPTATKMVNVLRESNIRVEVAKSAFTVGNRQYPSGSFIVREAQPYRPDVVDLLNPQVYPDRRNPDGSPEAPYDMAGWTLQYQMGVTVDKVTTAFDAKTAPVDTAAAPHITMPATPGYAYALDSRQNDSFTAVNNLLRAGQTITRTSQPVQTSLGQWPAGTFLVQARSGTDVKVKQQAQALGITVAGVDAAPASATAVSLPRIGLYHGYPGNSDEGWTRYVLEDFQFPYQQVHDTDVRAGSLRDKYDVIVLPDASYNSMLNGARAGSLPPEYTGGMTQAGVDNLVKFVQAGGKLVTVNDATQLGIRAFGLPVTDVTSGVPSTNYYSPGSVVANTVQAGSPLTYGLPTNLDVYSDGSPAFAVQAGAQNITAPVNYPASGLLRSGWLLGENLIANHSTVVDAKVGSGDVVLLGMSVQHRAEAHGTYKLLFNSLYLGGEH
;
A
#
# COMPACT_ATOMS: atom_id res chain seq x y z
N MET A 1 -12.36 3.59 28.11
CA MET A 1 -12.27 5.04 27.84
C MET A 1 -12.75 5.23 26.42
N VAL A 2 -13.84 5.95 26.19
CA VAL A 2 -14.53 5.99 24.91
C VAL A 2 -13.87 7.03 24.04
N PHE A 3 -13.12 6.62 23.03
CA PHE A 3 -12.67 7.52 21.97
C PHE A 3 -13.75 7.58 20.88
N ARG A 4 -14.40 8.71 20.78
CA ARG A 4 -15.28 9.06 19.67
C ARG A 4 -14.40 9.46 18.47
N HIS A 5 -14.19 8.59 17.52
CA HIS A 5 -13.74 9.00 16.20
C HIS A 5 -14.94 9.57 15.44
N ARG A 6 -14.98 10.89 15.31
CA ARG A 6 -15.78 11.56 14.30
C ARG A 6 -15.00 11.48 13.00
N ALA A 7 -15.57 10.84 12.00
CA ALA A 7 -15.17 11.04 10.62
C ALA A 7 -15.30 12.55 10.32
N ALA A 8 -14.19 13.23 10.23
CA ALA A 8 -14.16 14.61 9.79
C ALA A 8 -14.05 14.58 8.26
N PHE A 9 -15.15 14.86 7.59
CA PHE A 9 -15.14 15.22 6.18
C PHE A 9 -14.25 16.45 6.03
N ALA A 10 -13.14 16.32 5.32
CA ALA A 10 -12.31 17.44 4.93
C ALA A 10 -13.05 18.19 3.82
N ALA A 11 -13.62 19.32 4.16
CA ALA A 11 -13.96 20.33 3.17
C ALA A 11 -12.66 21.00 2.70
N PRO A 12 -12.57 21.46 1.45
CA PRO A 12 -11.36 22.10 0.96
C PRO A 12 -11.03 23.31 1.84
N ALA A 13 -9.87 23.25 2.50
CA ALA A 13 -9.38 24.33 3.33
C ALA A 13 -8.95 25.49 2.43
N VAL A 14 -9.78 26.50 2.34
CA VAL A 14 -9.37 27.83 1.85
C VAL A 14 -8.42 28.40 2.91
N PHE A 15 -7.13 28.46 2.60
CA PHE A 15 -6.11 29.05 3.45
C PHE A 15 -6.36 30.53 3.63
N ALA A 16 -6.85 30.91 4.80
CA ALA A 16 -6.84 32.31 5.26
C ALA A 16 -5.57 32.50 6.09
N LEU A 17 -4.56 33.16 5.54
CA LEU A 17 -3.38 33.60 6.27
C LEU A 17 -3.79 34.67 7.29
N ALA A 18 -3.72 34.34 8.57
CA ALA A 18 -3.80 35.34 9.64
C ALA A 18 -2.41 36.00 9.80
N LEU A 19 -2.31 37.26 9.43
CA LEU A 19 -1.15 38.12 9.74
C LEU A 19 -1.14 38.42 11.24
N VAL A 20 -0.18 37.85 11.96
CA VAL A 20 0.21 38.35 13.28
C VAL A 20 1.48 39.18 13.10
N SER A 21 1.33 40.50 13.13
CA SER A 21 2.47 41.43 13.16
C SER A 21 3.00 41.52 14.60
N SER A 22 4.13 40.90 14.87
CA SER A 22 4.92 41.13 16.09
C SER A 22 6.05 42.09 15.81
N LEU A 23 6.00 43.24 16.43
CA LEU A 23 7.14 44.16 16.55
C LEU A 23 8.25 43.50 17.36
N THR A 24 9.37 43.21 16.76
CA THR A 24 10.59 42.84 17.47
C THR A 24 11.69 43.87 17.26
N GLY A 25 12.14 44.42 18.39
CA GLY A 25 13.30 45.29 18.46
C GLY A 25 14.57 44.50 18.07
N SER A 26 15.38 45.16 17.23
CA SER A 26 16.66 44.69 16.73
C SER A 26 17.67 44.57 17.88
N LEU A 27 18.06 43.32 18.17
CA LEU A 27 19.34 42.96 18.81
C LEU A 27 20.14 42.21 17.73
N GLY A 28 21.26 42.85 17.30
CA GLY A 28 22.14 42.31 16.28
C GLY A 28 22.85 41.02 16.73
N HIS A 29 22.24 39.88 16.40
CA HIS A 29 22.94 38.62 16.27
C HIS A 29 22.97 38.30 14.78
N SER A 30 24.15 37.99 14.24
CA SER A 30 24.24 37.43 12.89
C SER A 30 23.41 36.13 12.85
N ASN A 31 22.24 36.16 12.27
CA ASN A 31 21.37 35.01 12.10
C ASN A 31 21.99 34.05 11.08
N GLN A 32 23.05 33.36 11.44
CA GLN A 32 23.63 32.30 10.64
C GLN A 32 22.87 31.03 10.89
N VAL A 33 22.47 30.35 9.80
CA VAL A 33 21.82 29.01 9.88
C VAL A 33 22.71 28.09 10.73
N PRO A 34 22.19 27.47 11.80
CA PRO A 34 23.00 26.60 12.65
C PRO A 34 23.42 25.35 11.87
N LYS A 35 24.65 24.90 12.08
CA LYS A 35 25.08 23.61 11.58
C LYS A 35 24.31 22.48 12.27
N PRO A 36 23.95 21.39 11.56
CA PRO A 36 23.18 20.30 12.15
C PRO A 36 23.79 19.74 13.44
N GLU A 37 25.11 19.54 13.47
CA GLU A 37 25.81 19.01 14.64
C GLU A 37 25.67 19.86 15.92
N SER A 38 25.43 21.15 15.77
CA SER A 38 25.23 22.05 16.91
C SER A 38 23.90 21.85 17.61
N MET A 39 22.93 21.22 16.93
CA MET A 39 21.61 20.96 17.48
C MET A 39 21.34 19.48 17.76
N LEU A 40 21.91 18.58 16.93
CA LEU A 40 21.79 17.14 17.09
C LEU A 40 22.76 16.56 18.13
N GLY A 41 23.87 17.27 18.44
CA GLY A 41 24.92 16.81 19.35
C GLY A 41 25.99 15.95 18.71
N TRP A 42 25.81 15.55 17.45
CA TRP A 42 26.78 14.83 16.62
C TRP A 42 26.63 15.22 15.14
N LYS A 43 27.62 14.90 14.33
CA LYS A 43 27.52 15.10 12.89
C LYS A 43 26.42 14.17 12.34
N PRO A 44 25.56 14.65 11.43
CA PRO A 44 24.68 13.75 10.68
C PRO A 44 25.45 12.56 10.11
N CYS A 45 24.86 11.40 10.14
CA CYS A 45 25.47 10.17 9.63
C CYS A 45 26.77 9.72 10.36
N ALA A 46 26.96 10.13 11.61
CA ALA A 46 28.05 9.60 12.42
C ALA A 46 27.78 8.14 12.77
N ASP A 47 28.83 7.33 12.76
CA ASP A 47 28.72 5.93 13.17
C ASP A 47 28.20 5.82 14.59
N TYR A 48 27.39 4.79 14.84
CA TYR A 48 26.75 4.49 16.13
C TYR A 48 25.81 5.60 16.64
N LYS A 49 25.32 6.44 15.73
CA LYS A 49 24.38 7.52 16.06
C LYS A 49 23.23 7.58 15.06
N LEU A 50 22.02 7.57 15.60
CA LEU A 50 20.80 7.83 14.84
C LEU A 50 20.02 8.95 15.54
N SER A 51 19.53 9.89 14.76
CA SER A 51 18.62 10.94 15.21
C SER A 51 17.19 10.51 14.96
N THR A 52 16.31 10.77 15.91
CA THR A 52 14.87 10.55 15.77
C THR A 52 14.23 11.54 14.80
N TYR A 53 13.03 11.25 14.35
CA TYR A 53 12.26 12.19 13.51
C TYR A 53 12.05 13.55 14.20
N GLU A 54 11.78 13.53 15.51
CA GLU A 54 11.57 14.73 16.31
C GLU A 54 12.82 15.61 16.37
N GLU A 55 14.01 15.01 16.49
CA GLU A 55 15.28 15.74 16.49
C GLU A 55 15.55 16.35 15.12
N ILE A 56 15.34 15.60 14.03
CA ILE A 56 15.51 16.07 12.65
C ILE A 56 14.54 17.23 12.37
N THR A 57 13.27 17.07 12.69
CA THR A 57 12.26 18.13 12.43
C THR A 57 12.45 19.37 13.29
N LYS A 58 12.91 19.22 14.54
CA LYS A 58 13.30 20.33 15.39
C LYS A 58 14.43 21.16 14.75
N TYR A 59 15.40 20.49 14.15
CA TYR A 59 16.47 21.15 13.41
C TYR A 59 15.91 21.89 12.17
N LEU A 60 15.12 21.24 11.34
CA LEU A 60 14.55 21.85 10.12
C LEU A 60 13.65 23.04 10.43
N ARG A 61 12.82 22.97 11.48
CA ARG A 61 12.02 24.11 11.96
C ARG A 61 12.91 25.27 12.49
N ALA A 62 14.12 24.98 12.99
CA ALA A 62 15.07 26.03 13.35
C ALA A 62 15.66 26.69 12.10
N VAL A 63 15.96 25.92 11.05
CA VAL A 63 16.41 26.45 9.74
C VAL A 63 15.35 27.35 9.11
N ASP A 64 14.09 26.89 9.05
CA ASP A 64 12.93 27.64 8.51
C ASP A 64 12.75 29.01 9.19
N ARG A 65 12.96 29.10 10.51
CA ARG A 65 12.84 30.36 11.25
C ARG A 65 13.96 31.37 10.95
N ILE A 66 15.09 30.90 10.47
CA ILE A 66 16.29 31.73 10.26
C ILE A 66 16.54 32.01 8.79
N SER A 67 16.31 31.06 7.91
CA SER A 67 16.57 31.13 6.48
C SER A 67 15.34 31.58 5.71
N ASP A 68 15.50 32.51 4.79
CA ASP A 68 14.46 32.87 3.82
C ASP A 68 14.45 31.99 2.56
N ARG A 69 15.25 30.89 2.59
CA ARG A 69 15.40 29.91 1.49
C ARG A 69 14.70 28.58 1.77
N MET A 70 13.99 28.49 2.87
CA MET A 70 13.24 27.29 3.27
C MET A 70 11.89 27.69 3.87
N LYS A 71 10.87 26.86 3.64
CA LYS A 71 9.55 26.95 4.24
C LYS A 71 9.10 25.55 4.67
N ILE A 72 8.72 25.38 5.93
CA ILE A 72 8.11 24.13 6.41
C ILE A 72 6.60 24.19 6.18
N VAL A 73 6.04 23.06 5.71
CA VAL A 73 4.62 22.81 5.51
C VAL A 73 4.25 21.57 6.31
N ASP A 74 3.19 21.69 7.12
CA ASP A 74 2.62 20.54 7.82
C ASP A 74 1.62 19.85 6.87
N LEU A 75 1.81 18.56 6.59
CA LEU A 75 1.03 17.80 5.62
C LEU A 75 -0.17 17.07 6.25
N GLY A 76 -0.09 16.75 7.53
CA GLY A 76 -1.12 16.02 8.26
C GLY A 76 -0.53 15.17 9.37
N LYS A 77 -1.32 14.21 9.85
CA LYS A 77 -0.92 13.28 10.90
C LYS A 77 -0.60 11.92 10.31
N THR A 78 0.39 11.25 10.91
CA THR A 78 0.71 9.85 10.66
C THR A 78 -0.32 8.92 11.30
N SER A 79 -0.19 7.63 11.04
CA SER A 79 -1.03 6.58 11.63
C SER A 79 -0.97 6.54 13.16
N GLU A 80 0.12 7.00 13.79
CA GLU A 80 0.28 7.11 15.23
C GLU A 80 0.10 8.54 15.78
N GLY A 81 -0.18 9.51 14.89
CA GLY A 81 -0.56 10.87 15.27
C GLY A 81 0.60 11.87 15.33
N ARG A 82 1.81 11.53 14.85
CA ARG A 82 2.91 12.49 14.67
C ARG A 82 2.60 13.45 13.52
N ASP A 83 3.20 14.65 13.56
CA ASP A 83 3.12 15.59 12.43
C ASP A 83 4.01 15.10 11.28
N GLN A 84 3.46 14.97 10.08
CA GLN A 84 4.23 14.73 8.86
C GLN A 84 4.50 16.05 8.17
N ILE A 85 5.77 16.37 7.90
CA ILE A 85 6.18 17.65 7.34
C ILE A 85 6.90 17.51 6.01
N MET A 86 6.84 18.59 5.24
CA MET A 86 7.66 18.83 4.05
C MET A 86 8.33 20.21 4.15
N ALA A 87 9.55 20.34 3.66
CA ALA A 87 10.18 21.62 3.45
C ALA A 87 10.13 21.98 1.97
N ILE A 88 9.81 23.23 1.65
CA ILE A 88 9.97 23.80 0.30
C ILE A 88 11.25 24.63 0.31
N VAL A 89 12.21 24.28 -0.54
CA VAL A 89 13.50 24.99 -0.64
C VAL A 89 13.64 25.62 -2.01
N SER A 90 13.93 26.93 -2.04
CA SER A 90 14.15 27.69 -3.27
C SER A 90 14.77 29.05 -2.94
N SER A 91 14.90 29.95 -3.93
CA SER A 91 15.33 31.32 -3.66
C SER A 91 14.27 32.13 -2.88
N PRO A 92 14.64 33.16 -2.11
CA PRO A 92 13.70 33.97 -1.33
C PRO A 92 12.59 34.57 -2.19
N GLU A 93 12.88 34.92 -3.43
CA GLU A 93 11.90 35.45 -4.38
C GLU A 93 10.86 34.38 -4.75
N ASN A 94 11.31 33.14 -5.01
CA ASN A 94 10.43 32.04 -5.36
C ASN A 94 9.52 31.60 -4.18
N LEU A 95 10.00 31.73 -2.94
CA LEU A 95 9.26 31.35 -1.73
C LEU A 95 8.23 32.40 -1.27
N LYS A 96 8.09 33.54 -1.95
CA LYS A 96 6.98 34.44 -1.68
C LYS A 96 5.66 33.75 -1.97
N PRO A 97 4.63 33.92 -1.11
CA PRO A 97 3.36 33.18 -1.24
C PRO A 97 2.71 33.29 -2.63
N GLU A 98 2.74 34.46 -3.23
CA GLU A 98 2.21 34.71 -4.57
C GLU A 98 2.99 33.98 -5.67
N ASN A 99 4.29 33.81 -5.51
CA ASN A 99 5.13 33.10 -6.46
C ASN A 99 5.01 31.60 -6.31
N LEU A 100 4.98 31.07 -5.07
CA LEU A 100 4.71 29.64 -4.82
C LEU A 100 3.39 29.22 -5.43
N LYS A 101 2.31 29.95 -5.15
CA LYS A 101 1.00 29.70 -5.74
C LYS A 101 1.04 29.72 -7.26
N ARG A 102 1.73 30.70 -7.85
CA ARG A 102 1.89 30.79 -9.30
C ARG A 102 2.62 29.58 -9.88
N TYR A 103 3.69 29.09 -9.24
CA TYR A 103 4.45 27.94 -9.74
C TYR A 103 3.69 26.62 -9.56
N GLU A 104 2.94 26.48 -8.50
CA GLU A 104 1.98 25.39 -8.30
C GLU A 104 0.93 25.36 -9.41
N GLU A 105 0.30 26.51 -9.72
CA GLU A 105 -0.66 26.65 -10.81
C GLU A 105 -0.04 26.31 -12.17
N ILE A 106 1.21 26.76 -12.44
CA ILE A 106 1.92 26.46 -13.69
C ILE A 106 2.16 24.94 -13.81
N SER A 107 2.66 24.29 -12.76
CA SER A 107 2.90 22.86 -12.78
C SER A 107 1.61 22.08 -13.04
N ARG A 108 0.52 22.47 -12.37
CA ARG A 108 -0.81 21.87 -12.55
C ARG A 108 -1.36 22.08 -13.96
N ASP A 109 -1.33 23.30 -14.48
CA ASP A 109 -1.85 23.62 -15.82
C ASP A 109 -1.11 22.83 -16.91
N LEU A 110 0.19 22.69 -16.78
CA LEU A 110 1.01 21.92 -17.71
C LEU A 110 0.76 20.42 -17.58
N SER A 111 0.82 19.87 -16.38
CA SER A 111 0.62 18.42 -16.16
C SER A 111 -0.80 17.96 -16.57
N GLN A 112 -1.81 18.79 -16.34
CA GLN A 112 -3.19 18.47 -16.71
C GLN A 112 -3.53 18.78 -18.18
N GLY A 113 -2.62 19.38 -18.94
CA GLY A 113 -2.85 19.67 -20.36
C GLY A 113 -4.02 20.64 -20.62
N ASN A 114 -4.40 21.49 -19.66
CA ASN A 114 -5.59 22.35 -19.74
C ASN A 114 -5.39 23.65 -20.54
N VAL A 115 -4.22 23.84 -21.13
CA VAL A 115 -3.84 25.08 -21.85
C VAL A 115 -3.48 24.79 -23.32
N SER A 116 -3.48 25.83 -24.16
CA SER A 116 -2.99 25.70 -25.53
C SER A 116 -1.46 25.53 -25.56
N GLU A 117 -0.92 24.95 -26.63
CA GLU A 117 0.52 24.75 -26.76
C GLU A 117 1.32 26.06 -26.67
N SER A 118 0.86 27.15 -27.30
CA SER A 118 1.51 28.46 -27.19
C SER A 118 1.54 28.97 -25.75
N LYS A 119 0.47 28.75 -24.98
CA LYS A 119 0.42 29.08 -23.57
C LYS A 119 1.34 28.18 -22.74
N ALA A 120 1.38 26.87 -23.06
CA ALA A 120 2.29 25.93 -22.41
C ALA A 120 3.76 26.32 -22.58
N GLN A 121 4.16 26.69 -23.81
CA GLN A 121 5.50 27.21 -24.09
C GLN A 121 5.82 28.49 -23.28
N GLN A 122 4.86 29.40 -23.15
CA GLN A 122 5.03 30.63 -22.34
C GLN A 122 5.17 30.26 -20.84
N LEU A 123 4.35 29.36 -20.33
CA LEU A 123 4.38 28.91 -18.94
C LEU A 123 5.70 28.21 -18.61
N ALA A 124 6.19 27.31 -19.48
CA ALA A 124 7.45 26.61 -19.29
C ALA A 124 8.67 27.56 -19.23
N LYS A 125 8.69 28.62 -20.06
CA LYS A 125 9.75 29.65 -20.01
C LYS A 125 9.81 30.38 -18.68
N THR A 126 8.69 30.64 -18.05
CA THR A 126 8.58 31.47 -16.84
C THR A 126 8.38 30.63 -15.56
N GLY A 127 8.03 29.37 -15.72
CA GLY A 127 7.84 28.40 -14.63
C GLY A 127 9.15 27.98 -13.98
N LYS A 128 9.04 27.25 -12.89
CA LYS A 128 10.14 26.57 -12.22
C LYS A 128 9.91 25.06 -12.32
N ALA A 129 10.97 24.29 -12.52
CA ALA A 129 10.84 22.84 -12.36
C ALA A 129 10.52 22.52 -10.89
N VAL A 130 9.65 21.56 -10.67
CA VAL A 130 9.34 21.05 -9.34
C VAL A 130 10.04 19.70 -9.20
N ALA A 131 10.93 19.59 -8.22
CA ALA A 131 11.65 18.36 -7.92
C ALA A 131 11.33 17.93 -6.49
N TRP A 132 10.90 16.68 -6.35
CA TRP A 132 10.64 16.03 -5.07
C TRP A 132 11.83 15.18 -4.67
N ILE A 133 12.23 15.26 -3.40
CA ILE A 133 13.22 14.37 -2.79
C ILE A 133 12.69 13.96 -1.43
N ASP A 134 12.59 12.66 -1.20
CA ASP A 134 12.15 12.10 0.08
C ASP A 134 13.19 11.17 0.68
N PHE A 135 13.04 10.96 1.99
CA PHE A 135 13.90 10.13 2.81
C PHE A 135 13.05 9.26 3.74
N GLY A 136 13.57 8.10 4.13
CA GLY A 136 13.10 7.35 5.28
C GLY A 136 11.70 6.75 5.17
N ILE A 137 11.28 6.29 3.99
CA ILE A 137 10.06 5.51 3.86
C ILE A 137 10.21 4.18 4.60
N HIS A 138 11.28 3.44 4.37
CA HIS A 138 11.61 2.26 5.15
C HIS A 138 12.51 2.67 6.33
N ALA A 139 11.98 2.62 7.54
CA ALA A 139 12.68 3.13 8.72
C ALA A 139 13.97 2.38 9.07
N THR A 140 14.07 1.09 8.71
CA THR A 140 15.27 0.27 8.88
C THR A 140 16.40 0.64 7.91
N GLU A 141 16.11 1.43 6.89
CA GLU A 141 17.09 2.01 5.97
C GLU A 141 17.56 3.36 6.51
N VAL A 142 18.48 3.32 7.45
CA VAL A 142 18.78 4.46 8.33
C VAL A 142 19.52 5.62 7.64
N ALA A 143 20.28 5.41 6.55
CA ALA A 143 21.05 6.48 5.91
C ALA A 143 20.19 7.60 5.31
N PRO A 144 19.05 7.32 4.61
CA PRO A 144 18.23 8.37 4.05
C PRO A 144 17.81 9.44 5.07
N PRO A 145 17.08 9.14 6.16
CA PRO A 145 16.63 10.17 7.09
C PRO A 145 17.78 10.87 7.83
N GLN A 146 18.91 10.16 8.06
CA GLN A 146 20.08 10.76 8.69
C GLN A 146 20.82 11.74 7.74
N THR A 147 20.64 11.61 6.41
CA THR A 147 21.17 12.55 5.40
C THR A 147 20.40 13.88 5.40
N ALA A 148 19.11 13.84 5.71
CA ALA A 148 18.21 14.99 5.56
C ALA A 148 18.71 16.30 6.24
N PRO A 149 19.20 16.31 7.48
CA PRO A 149 19.67 17.55 8.12
C PRO A 149 20.85 18.22 7.41
N GLN A 150 21.85 17.45 6.98
CA GLN A 150 23.02 17.99 6.28
C GLN A 150 22.64 18.47 4.90
N PHE A 151 21.88 17.69 4.15
CA PHE A 151 21.44 18.06 2.79
C PHE A 151 20.58 19.34 2.80
N ALA A 152 19.68 19.49 3.77
CA ALA A 152 18.89 20.69 3.95
C ALA A 152 19.79 21.91 4.29
N TYR A 153 20.78 21.73 5.18
CA TYR A 153 21.75 22.79 5.49
C TYR A 153 22.48 23.24 4.23
N ASP A 154 22.98 22.32 3.43
CA ASP A 154 23.76 22.63 2.22
C ASP A 154 22.89 23.30 1.14
N LEU A 155 21.64 22.86 0.97
CA LEU A 155 20.68 23.48 0.04
C LEU A 155 20.43 24.96 0.36
N VAL A 156 20.34 25.34 1.65
CA VAL A 156 20.03 26.72 2.05
C VAL A 156 21.29 27.59 2.23
N THR A 157 22.46 27.02 2.52
CA THR A 157 23.66 27.82 2.84
C THR A 157 24.70 27.84 1.74
N SER A 158 24.73 26.85 0.84
CA SER A 158 25.75 26.83 -0.24
C SER A 158 25.62 28.04 -1.18
N GLU A 159 26.76 28.68 -1.41
CA GLU A 159 26.89 29.85 -2.30
C GLU A 159 27.58 29.53 -3.63
N THR A 160 27.72 28.20 -3.94
CA THR A 160 28.23 27.76 -5.26
C THR A 160 27.30 28.23 -6.39
N ALA A 161 27.86 28.38 -7.59
CA ALA A 161 27.08 28.77 -8.77
C ALA A 161 25.95 27.75 -9.04
N GLU A 162 26.21 26.43 -8.85
CA GLU A 162 25.23 25.36 -8.99
C GLU A 162 24.08 25.53 -7.98
N ALA A 163 24.39 25.69 -6.70
CA ALA A 163 23.36 25.82 -5.67
C ALA A 163 22.47 27.05 -5.85
N LYS A 164 23.06 28.17 -6.30
CA LYS A 164 22.33 29.41 -6.63
C LYS A 164 21.39 29.20 -7.81
N SER A 165 21.90 28.57 -8.90
CA SER A 165 21.11 28.30 -10.09
C SER A 165 19.92 27.37 -9.76
N ILE A 166 20.16 26.30 -8.99
CA ILE A 166 19.12 25.40 -8.53
C ILE A 166 18.06 26.18 -7.74
N ARG A 167 18.43 26.94 -6.72
CA ARG A 167 17.45 27.73 -5.96
C ARG A 167 16.68 28.73 -6.80
N ASP A 168 17.29 29.31 -7.83
CA ASP A 168 16.61 30.28 -8.70
C ASP A 168 15.64 29.61 -9.69
N ASN A 169 15.88 28.38 -10.09
CA ASN A 169 15.17 27.71 -11.18
C ASN A 169 14.31 26.50 -10.76
N VAL A 170 14.48 25.99 -9.55
CA VAL A 170 13.80 24.79 -9.05
C VAL A 170 13.05 25.09 -7.76
N ILE A 171 11.85 24.54 -7.63
CA ILE A 171 11.13 24.39 -6.38
C ILE A 171 11.43 22.98 -5.88
N THR A 172 12.23 22.86 -4.83
CA THR A 172 12.57 21.57 -4.23
C THR A 172 11.58 21.27 -3.12
N LEU A 173 10.80 20.21 -3.29
CA LEU A 173 9.91 19.61 -2.28
C LEU A 173 10.72 18.54 -1.54
N PHE A 174 11.03 18.81 -0.30
CA PHE A 174 11.95 18.03 0.51
C PHE A 174 11.21 17.39 1.68
N VAL A 175 11.06 16.07 1.67
CA VAL A 175 10.41 15.31 2.75
C VAL A 175 11.46 14.63 3.61
N PRO A 176 11.70 15.09 4.84
CA PRO A 176 12.81 14.61 5.66
C PRO A 176 12.65 13.17 6.13
N ASN A 177 11.42 12.69 6.21
CA ASN A 177 11.09 11.31 6.54
C ASN A 177 9.63 11.02 6.11
N VAL A 178 9.45 10.04 5.24
CA VAL A 178 8.13 9.61 4.76
C VAL A 178 7.36 8.87 5.85
N ASN A 179 8.08 8.12 6.71
CA ASN A 179 7.54 7.35 7.82
C ASN A 179 8.07 7.88 9.17
N PRO A 180 7.49 8.97 9.71
CA PRO A 180 7.91 9.58 10.96
C PRO A 180 7.85 8.64 12.16
N ASP A 181 6.85 7.76 12.20
CA ASP A 181 6.61 6.82 13.30
C ASP A 181 7.77 5.83 13.38
N GLY A 182 8.02 5.10 12.32
CA GLY A 182 9.12 4.15 12.26
C GLY A 182 10.50 4.80 12.35
N GLY A 183 10.67 5.99 11.78
CA GLY A 183 11.93 6.74 11.89
C GLY A 183 12.34 7.01 13.33
N THR A 184 11.39 7.29 14.22
CA THR A 184 11.62 7.44 15.65
C THR A 184 11.86 6.09 16.32
N GLU A 185 10.97 5.12 16.11
CA GLU A 185 11.01 3.82 16.78
C GLU A 185 12.29 3.02 16.48
N VAL A 186 12.69 2.98 15.22
CA VAL A 186 13.93 2.28 14.83
C VAL A 186 15.17 3.01 15.34
N SER A 187 15.16 4.36 15.33
CA SER A 187 16.29 5.13 15.88
C SER A 187 16.42 4.93 17.39
N ASP A 188 15.33 5.00 18.14
CA ASP A 188 15.33 4.76 19.59
C ASP A 188 15.77 3.32 19.89
N TRP A 189 15.23 2.32 19.17
CA TRP A 189 15.64 0.93 19.33
C TRP A 189 17.15 0.75 19.16
N TYR A 190 17.74 1.31 18.09
CA TYR A 190 19.17 1.22 17.85
C TYR A 190 19.97 1.92 18.97
N MET A 191 19.57 3.15 19.34
CA MET A 191 20.27 3.94 20.35
C MET A 191 20.21 3.32 21.76
N ASP A 192 19.13 2.62 22.08
CA ASP A 192 18.98 1.89 23.35
C ASP A 192 19.86 0.63 23.41
N HIS A 193 20.25 0.07 22.27
CA HIS A 193 21.03 -1.16 22.19
C HIS A 193 22.49 -0.95 21.75
N VAL A 194 22.89 0.27 21.34
CA VAL A 194 24.26 0.56 20.89
C VAL A 194 25.27 0.23 21.98
N GLY A 195 26.34 -0.49 21.60
CA GLY A 195 27.36 -0.98 22.53
C GLY A 195 26.95 -2.24 23.33
N GLY A 196 25.74 -2.74 23.15
CA GLY A 196 25.21 -3.94 23.77
C GLY A 196 25.16 -5.16 22.84
N PRO A 197 24.68 -6.31 23.34
CA PRO A 197 24.65 -7.55 22.55
C PRO A 197 23.62 -7.55 21.43
N TYR A 198 22.68 -6.60 21.42
CA TYR A 198 21.60 -6.48 20.44
C TYR A 198 21.71 -5.24 19.54
N GLN A 199 22.90 -4.60 19.50
CA GLN A 199 23.17 -3.38 18.75
C GLN A 199 22.72 -3.47 17.28
N ASP A 200 22.99 -4.58 16.61
CA ASP A 200 22.65 -4.80 15.21
C ASP A 200 21.39 -5.66 15.02
N SER A 201 20.56 -5.76 16.07
CA SER A 201 19.29 -6.46 15.98
C SER A 201 18.27 -5.65 15.21
N THR A 202 17.42 -6.34 14.44
CA THR A 202 16.27 -5.74 13.78
C THR A 202 15.26 -5.25 14.82
N TYR A 203 14.58 -4.14 14.53
CA TYR A 203 13.41 -3.71 15.30
C TYR A 203 12.35 -4.83 15.31
N PRO A 204 11.82 -5.25 16.47
CA PRO A 204 11.02 -6.48 16.55
C PRO A 204 9.57 -6.32 16.09
N GLU A 205 9.06 -5.09 16.01
CA GLU A 205 7.69 -4.78 15.57
C GLU A 205 7.65 -4.29 14.11
N LEU A 206 6.45 -3.98 13.61
CA LEU A 206 6.31 -3.25 12.34
C LEU A 206 6.65 -1.78 12.55
N TYR A 207 7.61 -1.27 11.80
CA TYR A 207 8.01 0.14 11.89
C TYR A 207 7.02 1.12 11.21
N GLN A 208 6.04 0.64 10.48
CA GLN A 208 4.80 1.35 10.17
C GLN A 208 3.66 0.52 10.76
N LYS A 209 2.78 1.16 11.47
CA LYS A 209 1.76 0.56 12.33
C LYS A 209 1.05 -0.68 11.76
N TYR A 210 0.74 -0.69 10.46
CA TYR A 210 0.01 -1.77 9.80
C TYR A 210 0.82 -2.49 8.73
N SER A 211 1.66 -1.77 8.03
CA SER A 211 2.26 -2.24 6.79
C SER A 211 3.73 -2.65 6.93
N GLY A 212 4.45 -2.13 7.92
CA GLY A 212 5.89 -2.32 7.99
C GLY A 212 6.57 -1.86 6.70
N HIS A 213 7.24 -2.77 5.98
CA HIS A 213 7.90 -2.49 4.70
C HIS A 213 6.92 -2.18 3.56
N ASP A 214 5.68 -2.59 3.70
CA ASP A 214 4.63 -2.34 2.69
C ASP A 214 4.06 -0.91 2.76
N ASP A 215 4.63 0.00 3.56
CA ASP A 215 4.36 1.43 3.44
C ASP A 215 4.79 1.98 2.07
N ASN A 216 5.72 1.31 1.39
CA ASN A 216 6.08 1.55 -0.01
C ASN A 216 5.36 0.57 -0.96
N ARG A 217 4.12 0.19 -0.67
CA ARG A 217 3.23 -0.64 -1.50
C ARG A 217 1.82 -0.04 -1.63
N ASP A 218 1.52 1.04 -0.93
CA ASP A 218 0.20 1.64 -0.79
C ASP A 218 -0.03 2.88 -1.71
N TRP A 219 0.77 3.01 -2.80
CA TRP A 219 0.80 4.24 -3.62
C TRP A 219 -0.23 4.28 -4.76
N PHE A 220 -1.20 3.38 -4.76
CA PHE A 220 -2.42 3.47 -5.58
C PHE A 220 -3.70 3.26 -4.76
N MET A 221 -3.62 2.57 -3.60
CA MET A 221 -4.76 2.40 -2.71
C MET A 221 -4.92 3.53 -1.70
N PHE A 222 -3.81 4.13 -1.26
CA PHE A 222 -3.80 5.22 -0.28
C PHE A 222 -4.54 4.88 1.01
N ASN A 223 -4.34 3.67 1.53
CA ASN A 223 -4.94 3.22 2.78
C ASN A 223 -4.34 3.91 4.00
N LEU A 224 -3.03 4.19 3.97
CA LEU A 224 -2.28 4.78 5.07
C LEU A 224 -2.42 6.31 5.10
N SER A 225 -2.35 6.89 6.28
CA SER A 225 -2.36 8.36 6.44
C SER A 225 -1.18 9.02 5.75
N GLU A 226 -0.01 8.39 5.86
CA GLU A 226 1.27 8.86 5.31
C GLU A 226 1.21 8.95 3.80
N THR A 227 0.70 7.92 3.14
CA THR A 227 0.61 7.88 1.67
C THR A 227 -0.44 8.86 1.15
N ARG A 228 -1.58 9.03 1.85
CA ARG A 228 -2.58 10.06 1.51
C ARG A 228 -2.03 11.48 1.63
N ASN A 229 -1.35 11.80 2.74
CA ASN A 229 -0.80 13.12 2.94
C ASN A 229 0.19 13.50 1.83
N LEU A 230 1.06 12.58 1.45
CA LEU A 230 2.07 12.81 0.41
C LEU A 230 1.49 12.70 -1.00
N GLY A 231 0.54 11.79 -1.23
CA GLY A 231 -0.20 11.66 -2.49
C GLY A 231 -0.93 12.94 -2.86
N GLN A 232 -1.51 13.64 -1.87
CA GLN A 232 -2.12 14.96 -2.08
C GLN A 232 -1.11 15.96 -2.68
N VAL A 233 0.11 15.99 -2.18
CA VAL A 233 1.17 16.88 -2.71
C VAL A 233 1.61 16.45 -4.11
N LEU A 234 1.86 15.13 -4.30
CA LEU A 234 2.43 14.59 -5.53
C LEU A 234 1.46 14.62 -6.71
N PHE A 235 0.18 14.33 -6.46
CA PHE A 235 -0.79 14.09 -7.52
C PHE A 235 -1.88 15.17 -7.63
N HIS A 236 -2.01 16.08 -6.63
CA HIS A 236 -3.03 17.13 -6.66
C HIS A 236 -2.46 18.54 -6.58
N ASP A 237 -1.52 18.80 -5.65
CA ASP A 237 -1.08 20.16 -5.39
C ASP A 237 0.06 20.57 -6.36
N TRP A 238 1.19 19.90 -6.30
CA TRP A 238 2.41 20.32 -6.98
C TRP A 238 2.71 19.61 -8.29
N LEU A 239 2.35 18.34 -8.44
CA LEU A 239 2.62 17.52 -9.64
C LEU A 239 4.07 17.68 -10.15
N PRO A 240 5.07 17.29 -9.34
CA PRO A 240 6.47 17.48 -9.65
C PRO A 240 6.86 16.76 -10.94
N GLN A 241 7.81 17.32 -11.70
CA GLN A 241 8.33 16.69 -12.91
C GLN A 241 9.29 15.55 -12.59
N LEU A 242 10.03 15.67 -11.48
CA LEU A 242 11.01 14.69 -11.02
C LEU A 242 10.69 14.29 -9.59
N VAL A 243 10.60 12.98 -9.33
CA VAL A 243 10.34 12.40 -8.01
C VAL A 243 11.47 11.44 -7.66
N TYR A 244 12.15 11.70 -6.55
CA TYR A 244 13.29 10.91 -6.11
C TYR A 244 13.06 10.32 -4.73
N ASN A 245 12.94 9.01 -4.70
CA ASN A 245 12.77 8.21 -3.50
C ASN A 245 14.12 7.58 -3.10
N THR A 246 14.61 7.88 -1.90
CA THR A 246 15.93 7.44 -1.42
C THR A 246 15.83 6.21 -0.53
N HIS A 247 16.65 5.19 -0.81
CA HIS A 247 16.65 3.90 -0.10
C HIS A 247 18.05 3.41 0.29
N GLN A 248 18.09 2.33 1.06
CA GLN A 248 19.33 1.73 1.54
C GLN A 248 19.27 0.19 1.60
N THR A 249 19.42 -0.50 0.47
CA THR A 249 19.72 -1.93 0.36
C THR A 249 20.27 -2.28 -1.02
N ALA A 250 21.37 -1.65 -1.42
CA ALA A 250 22.01 -1.94 -2.71
C ALA A 250 22.38 -3.41 -2.85
N THR A 251 22.20 -3.95 -4.06
CA THR A 251 22.58 -5.34 -4.38
C THR A 251 24.07 -5.55 -4.15
N TYR A 252 24.43 -6.42 -3.20
CA TYR A 252 25.82 -6.70 -2.84
C TYR A 252 26.64 -7.20 -4.04
N PRO A 253 27.87 -6.70 -4.28
CA PRO A 253 28.64 -5.79 -3.45
C PRO A 253 28.58 -4.31 -3.89
N ALA A 254 27.56 -3.88 -4.65
CA ALA A 254 27.43 -2.49 -5.04
C ALA A 254 27.33 -1.57 -3.80
N ARG A 255 27.70 -0.29 -3.99
CA ARG A 255 27.58 0.75 -2.95
C ARG A 255 26.36 1.61 -3.12
N ILE A 256 25.85 1.69 -4.37
CA ILE A 256 24.58 2.30 -4.68
C ILE A 256 24.01 1.68 -5.96
N PHE A 257 22.72 1.41 -5.97
CA PHE A 257 21.95 1.22 -7.18
C PHE A 257 21.46 2.58 -7.68
N VAL A 258 21.56 2.81 -8.97
CA VAL A 258 21.00 3.97 -9.67
C VAL A 258 20.29 3.50 -10.95
N PRO A 259 19.28 4.22 -11.48
CA PRO A 259 18.72 3.90 -12.79
C PRO A 259 19.81 3.89 -13.89
N PRO A 260 19.59 3.25 -15.03
CA PRO A 260 18.37 2.58 -15.52
C PRO A 260 17.93 1.34 -14.74
N PHE A 261 16.58 1.14 -14.71
CA PHE A 261 16.01 -0.10 -14.19
C PHE A 261 16.21 -1.28 -15.16
N LYS A 262 16.03 -2.53 -14.69
CA LYS A 262 15.97 -3.71 -15.57
C LYS A 262 14.62 -3.78 -16.30
N ASP A 263 14.54 -4.57 -17.36
CA ASP A 263 13.28 -4.91 -18.00
C ASP A 263 12.45 -5.89 -17.12
N PRO A 264 11.11 -5.88 -17.28
CA PRO A 264 10.34 -5.09 -18.23
C PRO A 264 9.93 -3.73 -17.69
N ALA A 265 9.73 -2.77 -18.61
CA ALA A 265 8.95 -1.59 -18.31
C ALA A 265 7.47 -1.87 -18.64
N ASN A 266 6.55 -1.33 -17.82
CA ASN A 266 5.11 -1.42 -18.09
C ASN A 266 4.78 -0.63 -19.36
N PRO A 267 4.05 -1.24 -20.33
CA PRO A 267 3.74 -0.61 -21.62
C PRO A 267 2.83 0.61 -21.52
N ASP A 268 2.13 0.82 -20.40
CA ASP A 268 1.27 1.97 -20.18
C ASP A 268 2.04 3.21 -19.74
N ILE A 269 3.29 3.07 -19.31
CA ILE A 269 4.17 4.19 -18.97
C ILE A 269 4.60 4.94 -20.26
N PRO A 270 4.44 6.28 -20.31
CA PRO A 270 4.91 7.07 -21.44
C PRO A 270 6.42 6.86 -21.71
N PRO A 271 6.85 6.63 -22.95
CA PRO A 271 8.27 6.44 -23.27
C PRO A 271 9.15 7.59 -22.85
N GLU A 272 8.61 8.80 -22.77
CA GLU A 272 9.30 10.00 -22.27
C GLU A 272 9.70 9.88 -20.80
N VAL A 273 8.87 9.26 -19.98
CA VAL A 273 9.18 8.98 -18.57
C VAL A 273 10.36 8.03 -18.46
N ILE A 274 10.35 6.92 -19.22
CA ILE A 274 11.47 5.96 -19.21
C ILE A 274 12.79 6.63 -19.66
N ARG A 275 12.74 7.47 -20.69
CA ARG A 275 13.93 8.23 -21.11
C ARG A 275 14.38 9.20 -20.03
N GLY A 276 13.46 9.87 -19.35
CA GLY A 276 13.77 10.76 -18.24
C GLY A 276 14.47 10.03 -17.09
N ILE A 277 13.94 8.87 -16.69
CA ILE A 277 14.54 7.97 -15.69
C ILE A 277 16.00 7.64 -16.07
N ASN A 278 16.23 7.22 -17.32
CA ASN A 278 17.57 6.85 -17.79
C ASN A 278 18.52 8.06 -17.79
N THR A 279 18.07 9.22 -18.28
CA THR A 279 18.86 10.46 -18.30
C THR A 279 19.32 10.87 -16.90
N VAL A 280 18.42 10.89 -15.93
CA VAL A 280 18.77 11.27 -14.55
C VAL A 280 19.67 10.21 -13.90
N GLY A 281 19.44 8.92 -14.15
CA GLY A 281 20.30 7.83 -13.66
C GLY A 281 21.73 7.93 -14.21
N ASP A 282 21.89 8.24 -15.50
CA ASP A 282 23.18 8.46 -16.11
C ASP A 282 23.89 9.70 -15.52
N ASP A 283 23.17 10.81 -15.28
CA ASP A 283 23.70 11.98 -14.60
C ASP A 283 24.19 11.68 -13.18
N MET A 284 23.43 10.88 -12.42
CA MET A 284 23.81 10.42 -11.09
C MET A 284 25.10 9.59 -11.15
N THR A 285 25.19 8.63 -12.05
CA THR A 285 26.39 7.80 -12.22
C THR A 285 27.62 8.63 -12.59
N GLN A 286 27.48 9.54 -13.55
CA GLN A 286 28.58 10.43 -13.97
C GLN A 286 29.03 11.35 -12.84
N ARG A 287 28.11 11.82 -11.98
CA ARG A 287 28.50 12.66 -10.84
C ARG A 287 29.23 11.84 -9.78
N LEU A 288 28.77 10.63 -9.47
CA LEU A 288 29.48 9.71 -8.58
C LEU A 288 30.90 9.44 -9.08
N ASP A 289 31.08 9.14 -10.37
CA ASP A 289 32.41 8.92 -10.96
C ASP A 289 33.31 10.13 -10.86
N ARG A 290 32.81 11.34 -11.16
CA ARG A 290 33.56 12.60 -11.03
C ARG A 290 34.01 12.89 -9.60
N GLU A 291 33.19 12.50 -8.62
CA GLU A 291 33.50 12.64 -7.19
C GLU A 291 34.34 11.47 -6.64
N GLY A 292 34.72 10.51 -7.49
CA GLY A 292 35.52 9.32 -7.12
C GLY A 292 34.75 8.31 -6.26
N LYS A 293 33.42 8.35 -6.30
CA LYS A 293 32.53 7.43 -5.58
C LYS A 293 32.27 6.19 -6.42
N VAL A 294 32.90 5.08 -6.03
CA VAL A 294 32.86 3.81 -6.77
C VAL A 294 31.65 2.95 -6.37
N GLY A 295 31.34 1.92 -7.17
CA GLY A 295 30.35 0.92 -6.81
C GLY A 295 28.90 1.27 -7.19
N ALA A 296 28.71 2.25 -8.10
CA ALA A 296 27.38 2.51 -8.66
C ALA A 296 27.02 1.44 -9.69
N VAL A 297 25.88 0.76 -9.49
CA VAL A 297 25.36 -0.27 -10.40
C VAL A 297 23.97 0.10 -10.90
N SER A 298 23.67 -0.25 -12.14
CA SER A 298 22.33 -0.09 -12.75
C SER A 298 21.83 -1.40 -13.34
N ARG A 299 20.54 -1.43 -13.72
CA ARG A 299 19.85 -2.59 -14.32
C ARG A 299 19.88 -3.85 -13.45
N GLN A 300 19.88 -3.71 -12.15
CA GLN A 300 19.78 -4.79 -11.18
C GLN A 300 18.44 -4.73 -10.46
N GLN A 301 17.95 -5.86 -9.96
CA GLN A 301 16.83 -6.07 -9.04
C GLN A 301 15.51 -5.33 -9.40
N TYR A 302 15.52 -4.03 -9.67
CA TYR A 302 14.34 -3.17 -9.84
C TYR A 302 13.93 -3.05 -11.31
N ASP A 303 12.67 -3.39 -11.61
CA ASP A 303 12.03 -3.12 -12.90
C ASP A 303 11.04 -1.94 -12.80
N GLN A 304 10.37 -1.61 -13.87
CA GLN A 304 9.38 -0.53 -13.94
C GLN A 304 8.02 -1.09 -14.40
N TRP A 305 7.61 -2.21 -13.80
CA TRP A 305 6.37 -2.87 -14.13
C TRP A 305 5.20 -2.43 -13.23
N TRP A 306 5.32 -2.63 -11.93
CA TRP A 306 4.27 -2.43 -10.96
C TRP A 306 4.19 -0.96 -10.47
N ASN A 307 2.94 -0.45 -10.24
CA ASN A 307 2.66 0.95 -9.95
C ASN A 307 2.64 1.33 -8.45
N GLY A 308 2.58 0.38 -7.54
CA GLY A 308 2.24 0.62 -6.13
C GLY A 308 3.36 1.15 -5.22
N GLY A 309 4.52 1.55 -5.76
CA GLY A 309 5.61 2.16 -5.01
C GLY A 309 5.75 3.66 -5.25
N LEU A 310 6.30 4.39 -4.28
CA LEU A 310 6.53 5.85 -4.38
C LEU A 310 7.36 6.26 -5.63
N ARG A 311 8.29 5.40 -6.07
CA ARG A 311 9.06 5.64 -7.30
C ARG A 311 8.32 5.29 -8.58
N SER A 312 7.35 4.36 -8.52
CA SER A 312 6.69 3.83 -9.71
C SER A 312 5.36 4.49 -10.00
N ALA A 313 4.55 4.82 -8.99
CA ALA A 313 3.28 5.53 -9.17
C ALA A 313 3.42 6.85 -9.97
N PRO A 314 4.44 7.68 -9.75
CA PRO A 314 4.65 8.90 -10.54
C PRO A 314 4.76 8.65 -12.05
N ALA A 315 5.30 7.50 -12.47
CA ALA A 315 5.47 7.19 -13.89
C ALA A 315 4.15 7.09 -14.65
N PHE A 316 3.06 6.72 -13.98
CA PHE A 316 1.71 6.67 -14.54
C PHE A 316 1.00 8.04 -14.49
N HIS A 317 1.61 9.04 -13.82
CA HIS A 317 1.14 10.42 -13.71
C HIS A 317 1.97 11.41 -14.55
N ASN A 318 2.65 10.93 -15.60
CA ASN A 318 3.52 11.75 -16.45
C ASN A 318 4.68 12.41 -15.68
N GLN A 319 5.18 11.77 -14.63
CA GLN A 319 6.29 12.24 -13.80
C GLN A 319 7.45 11.23 -13.88
N VAL A 320 8.68 11.71 -13.76
CA VAL A 320 9.88 10.85 -13.76
C VAL A 320 10.15 10.39 -12.34
N GLY A 321 9.73 9.16 -12.03
CA GLY A 321 9.92 8.54 -10.72
C GLY A 321 11.20 7.70 -10.65
N ILE A 322 12.05 7.96 -9.66
CA ILE A 322 13.38 7.36 -9.52
C ILE A 322 13.56 6.84 -8.10
N LEU A 323 14.29 5.74 -7.94
CA LEU A 323 14.90 5.38 -6.66
C LEU A 323 16.42 5.25 -6.80
N THR A 324 17.11 5.38 -5.67
CA THR A 324 18.45 4.85 -5.46
C THR A 324 18.50 4.01 -4.19
N GLU A 325 19.39 3.03 -4.17
CA GLU A 325 19.61 2.16 -3.02
C GLU A 325 21.06 2.18 -2.61
N THR A 326 21.41 2.79 -1.48
CA THR A 326 22.77 2.73 -0.95
C THR A 326 23.02 1.43 -0.20
N ALA A 327 24.28 1.09 -0.01
CA ALA A 327 24.66 -0.11 0.71
C ALA A 327 24.55 0.04 2.23
N HIS A 328 24.39 -1.09 2.90
CA HIS A 328 24.59 -1.30 4.34
C HIS A 328 23.62 -0.53 5.24
N ALA A 329 22.43 -1.08 5.45
CA ALA A 329 21.36 -0.50 6.27
C ALA A 329 21.66 -0.58 7.79
N SER A 330 22.73 0.05 8.25
CA SER A 330 23.10 0.13 9.68
C SER A 330 23.96 1.36 9.95
N ALA A 331 23.87 1.87 11.19
CA ALA A 331 24.80 2.87 11.71
C ALA A 331 26.09 2.26 12.28
N THR A 332 26.20 0.94 12.35
CA THR A 332 27.42 0.22 12.71
C THR A 332 28.31 0.05 11.49
N PRO A 333 29.58 0.48 11.51
CA PRO A 333 30.48 0.26 10.39
C PRO A 333 30.63 -1.21 10.02
N SER A 334 30.78 -1.50 8.73
CA SER A 334 31.01 -2.86 8.20
C SER A 334 32.35 -2.95 7.49
N TYR A 335 32.82 -4.18 7.29
CA TYR A 335 33.96 -4.49 6.46
C TYR A 335 33.60 -5.50 5.38
N ASP A 336 33.77 -5.11 4.13
CA ASP A 336 33.49 -5.95 2.97
C ASP A 336 34.77 -6.60 2.46
N ASP A 337 34.87 -7.92 2.64
CA ASP A 337 35.99 -8.73 2.15
C ASP A 337 35.85 -8.98 0.64
N PRO A 338 36.73 -8.41 -0.21
CA PRO A 338 36.61 -8.56 -1.66
C PRO A 338 36.79 -10.00 -2.16
N THR A 339 37.37 -10.87 -1.33
CA THR A 339 37.52 -12.29 -1.68
C THR A 339 36.20 -13.04 -1.64
N LYS A 340 35.21 -12.50 -0.93
CA LYS A 340 33.88 -13.07 -0.80
C LYS A 340 32.87 -12.50 -1.81
N PHE A 341 33.28 -11.54 -2.66
CA PHE A 341 32.41 -11.00 -3.68
C PHE A 341 31.97 -12.10 -4.67
N PRO A 342 30.65 -12.21 -4.96
CA PRO A 342 30.20 -13.13 -6.00
C PRO A 342 30.83 -12.76 -7.35
N ALA A 343 30.92 -13.69 -8.27
CA ALA A 343 31.48 -13.42 -9.60
C ALA A 343 30.67 -12.42 -10.40
N THR A 344 29.34 -12.51 -10.27
CA THR A 344 28.38 -11.65 -10.95
C THR A 344 27.28 -11.19 -9.99
N PHE A 345 26.65 -10.07 -10.29
CA PHE A 345 25.39 -9.68 -9.67
C PHE A 345 24.29 -10.68 -10.03
N PRO A 346 23.21 -10.77 -9.23
CA PRO A 346 22.13 -11.73 -9.45
C PRO A 346 21.41 -11.59 -10.80
N TYR A 347 21.35 -10.37 -11.31
CA TYR A 347 20.60 -10.07 -12.53
C TYR A 347 21.55 -9.75 -13.69
N GLN A 348 21.22 -10.23 -14.89
CA GLN A 348 21.91 -9.95 -16.15
C GLN A 348 23.40 -10.34 -16.21
N GLY A 349 23.92 -11.09 -15.24
CA GLY A 349 25.28 -11.60 -15.26
C GLY A 349 26.38 -10.52 -15.29
N VAL A 350 26.10 -9.32 -14.82
CA VAL A 350 27.09 -8.23 -14.73
C VAL A 350 28.20 -8.61 -13.74
N SER A 351 29.47 -8.54 -14.14
CA SER A 351 30.62 -8.81 -13.27
C SER A 351 30.65 -7.86 -12.07
N THR A 352 30.90 -8.40 -10.87
CA THR A 352 31.11 -7.56 -9.67
C THR A 352 32.53 -7.02 -9.55
N LYS A 353 33.43 -7.45 -10.41
CA LYS A 353 34.88 -7.15 -10.32
C LYS A 353 35.43 -6.36 -11.48
N ASP A 354 34.83 -6.49 -12.65
CA ASP A 354 35.28 -5.86 -13.88
C ASP A 354 34.37 -4.69 -14.27
N PRO A 355 34.93 -3.61 -14.80
CA PRO A 355 34.15 -2.48 -15.31
C PRO A 355 33.22 -2.88 -16.45
N SER A 356 32.00 -2.32 -16.45
CA SER A 356 31.03 -2.44 -17.54
C SER A 356 30.20 -1.16 -17.65
N ALA A 357 29.39 -1.03 -18.71
CA ALA A 357 28.49 0.11 -18.87
C ALA A 357 27.50 0.26 -17.69
N PHE A 358 27.16 -0.85 -17.02
CA PHE A 358 26.22 -0.88 -15.90
C PHE A 358 26.89 -0.93 -14.52
N TYR A 359 28.22 -1.00 -14.48
CA TYR A 359 29.05 -0.97 -13.28
C TYR A 359 30.42 -0.39 -13.63
N PRO A 360 30.51 0.93 -13.92
CA PRO A 360 31.71 1.50 -14.52
C PRO A 360 32.93 1.52 -13.59
N SER A 361 32.71 1.72 -12.30
CA SER A 361 33.76 1.85 -11.28
C SER A 361 33.56 0.83 -10.15
N PRO A 362 33.99 -0.45 -10.31
CA PRO A 362 33.76 -1.50 -9.35
C PRO A 362 34.32 -1.21 -7.95
N TYR A 363 33.53 -1.49 -6.92
CA TYR A 363 33.94 -1.44 -5.52
C TYR A 363 35.02 -2.49 -5.22
N LYS A 364 36.03 -2.12 -4.44
CA LYS A 364 37.18 -2.98 -4.16
C LYS A 364 37.15 -3.59 -2.74
N GLY A 365 36.11 -3.43 -2.01
CA GLY A 365 36.00 -3.87 -0.62
C GLY A 365 36.64 -2.87 0.36
N GLY A 366 36.61 -3.19 1.62
CA GLY A 366 37.13 -2.37 2.71
C GLY A 366 36.08 -1.95 3.73
N GLU A 367 36.41 -1.02 4.59
CA GLU A 367 35.51 -0.46 5.57
C GLU A 367 34.42 0.37 4.90
N TRP A 368 33.21 0.29 5.46
CA TRP A 368 32.05 1.06 5.02
C TRP A 368 31.34 1.67 6.24
N HIS A 369 31.17 2.98 6.20
CA HIS A 369 30.59 3.78 7.26
C HIS A 369 29.25 4.39 6.85
N LEU A 370 28.37 4.70 7.79
CA LEU A 370 27.10 5.37 7.54
C LEU A 370 27.28 6.68 6.76
N SER A 371 28.32 7.46 7.11
CA SER A 371 28.66 8.72 6.44
C SER A 371 28.96 8.55 4.94
N GLN A 372 29.43 7.39 4.51
CA GLN A 372 29.66 7.13 3.08
C GLN A 372 28.34 6.92 2.35
N SER A 373 27.39 6.13 2.91
CA SER A 373 26.05 5.98 2.35
C SER A 373 25.35 7.34 2.20
N CYS A 374 25.38 8.17 3.25
CA CYS A 374 24.82 9.52 3.20
C CYS A 374 25.45 10.39 2.11
N ALA A 375 26.77 10.34 1.99
CA ALA A 375 27.48 11.11 0.96
C ALA A 375 27.10 10.68 -0.47
N TYR A 376 26.76 9.40 -0.69
CA TYR A 376 26.24 8.93 -1.99
C TYR A 376 24.83 9.47 -2.25
N ILE A 377 23.94 9.46 -1.23
CA ILE A 377 22.59 10.06 -1.32
C ILE A 377 22.68 11.57 -1.63
N GLU A 378 23.55 12.30 -0.94
CA GLU A 378 23.77 13.73 -1.24
C GLU A 378 24.19 13.97 -2.69
N THR A 379 25.16 13.18 -3.20
CA THR A 379 25.65 13.29 -4.58
C THR A 379 24.53 13.07 -5.59
N THR A 380 23.71 12.04 -5.40
CA THR A 380 22.61 11.73 -6.31
C THR A 380 21.46 12.74 -6.18
N GLY A 381 21.21 13.28 -4.99
CA GLY A 381 20.27 14.38 -4.78
C GLY A 381 20.69 15.66 -5.53
N TRP A 382 21.97 16.05 -5.43
CA TRP A 382 22.50 17.17 -6.20
C TRP A 382 22.47 16.93 -7.71
N ALA A 383 22.68 15.68 -8.18
CA ALA A 383 22.56 15.33 -9.60
C ALA A 383 21.13 15.52 -10.11
N LEU A 384 20.14 15.06 -9.37
CA LEU A 384 18.71 15.26 -9.71
C LEU A 384 18.36 16.75 -9.80
N LEU A 385 18.74 17.54 -8.78
CA LEU A 385 18.43 18.96 -8.75
C LEU A 385 19.13 19.73 -9.89
N ARG A 386 20.34 19.33 -10.27
CA ARG A 386 21.03 19.86 -11.43
C ARG A 386 20.29 19.51 -12.72
N ALA A 387 19.81 18.28 -12.89
CA ALA A 387 19.01 17.89 -14.05
C ALA A 387 17.72 18.72 -14.12
N ALA A 388 17.05 18.94 -12.98
CA ALA A 388 15.88 19.80 -12.88
C ALA A 388 16.16 21.25 -13.30
N ASP A 389 17.29 21.79 -12.88
CA ASP A 389 17.73 23.17 -13.22
C ASP A 389 18.10 23.32 -14.70
N THR A 390 18.95 22.43 -15.20
CA THR A 390 19.54 22.51 -16.55
C THR A 390 18.47 22.38 -17.63
N ASP A 391 17.57 21.42 -17.49
CA ASP A 391 16.54 21.07 -18.47
C ASP A 391 15.13 21.49 -18.05
N ARG A 392 15.04 22.50 -17.18
CA ARG A 392 13.80 23.00 -16.55
C ARG A 392 12.64 23.15 -17.54
N GLU A 393 12.87 23.86 -18.65
CA GLU A 393 11.85 24.12 -19.66
C GLU A 393 11.39 22.82 -20.35
N GLN A 394 12.31 21.88 -20.57
CA GLN A 394 12.03 20.59 -21.19
C GLN A 394 11.19 19.69 -20.27
N TRP A 395 11.49 19.66 -18.96
CA TRP A 395 10.70 18.92 -17.99
C TRP A 395 9.27 19.42 -17.93
N LEU A 396 9.08 20.74 -17.86
CA LEU A 396 7.75 21.37 -17.83
C LEU A 396 6.95 21.10 -19.12
N LEU A 397 7.58 21.26 -20.29
CA LEU A 397 6.94 20.97 -21.59
C LEU A 397 6.70 19.46 -21.79
N GLY A 398 7.58 18.61 -21.25
CA GLY A 398 7.44 17.15 -21.28
C GLY A 398 6.15 16.72 -20.59
N SER A 399 5.88 17.20 -19.38
CA SER A 399 4.65 16.90 -18.65
C SER A 399 3.41 17.33 -19.45
N TYR A 400 3.42 18.52 -20.07
CA TYR A 400 2.33 18.99 -20.93
C TYR A 400 2.10 18.07 -22.13
N ARG A 401 3.17 17.71 -22.85
CA ARG A 401 3.08 16.88 -24.05
C ARG A 401 2.58 15.48 -23.75
N MET A 402 3.07 14.86 -22.68
CA MET A 402 2.60 13.55 -22.23
C MET A 402 1.11 13.61 -21.88
N GLY A 403 0.66 14.64 -21.16
CA GLY A 403 -0.77 14.84 -20.87
C GLY A 403 -1.63 14.99 -22.11
N GLN A 404 -1.17 15.77 -23.11
CA GLN A 404 -1.87 15.91 -24.41
C GLN A 404 -1.92 14.60 -25.20
N GLN A 405 -0.83 13.85 -25.22
CA GLN A 405 -0.78 12.52 -25.87
C GLN A 405 -1.73 11.54 -25.21
N ALA A 406 -1.76 11.53 -23.88
CA ALA A 406 -2.65 10.69 -23.09
C ALA A 406 -4.13 11.00 -23.39
N ILE A 407 -4.53 12.29 -23.42
CA ILE A 407 -5.89 12.71 -23.77
C ILE A 407 -6.24 12.24 -25.18
N ALA A 408 -5.36 12.47 -26.15
CA ALA A 408 -5.62 12.09 -27.54
C ALA A 408 -5.71 10.57 -27.72
N ALA A 409 -4.91 9.79 -27.02
CA ALA A 409 -4.91 8.33 -27.08
C ALA A 409 -6.16 7.69 -26.44
N GLY A 410 -6.85 8.38 -25.54
CA GLY A 410 -8.04 7.85 -24.85
C GLY A 410 -9.25 7.67 -25.75
N GLY A 411 -9.40 8.49 -26.80
CA GLY A 411 -10.50 8.41 -27.75
C GLY A 411 -11.88 8.38 -27.09
N ASP A 412 -12.73 7.46 -27.54
CA ASP A 412 -14.09 7.24 -27.01
C ASP A 412 -14.15 6.19 -25.88
N THR A 413 -13.02 5.62 -25.49
CA THR A 413 -12.97 4.57 -24.46
C THR A 413 -13.33 5.14 -23.10
N SER A 414 -14.18 4.42 -22.38
CA SER A 414 -14.62 4.75 -21.02
C SER A 414 -14.85 3.48 -20.22
N TYR A 415 -14.76 3.61 -18.89
CA TYR A 415 -15.14 2.58 -17.93
C TYR A 415 -16.39 3.03 -17.18
N VAL A 416 -17.43 2.22 -17.22
CA VAL A 416 -18.68 2.49 -16.52
C VAL A 416 -18.78 1.59 -15.31
N ILE A 417 -18.96 2.18 -14.14
CA ILE A 417 -19.17 1.50 -12.86
C ILE A 417 -20.66 1.59 -12.55
N PRO A 418 -21.46 0.52 -12.78
CA PRO A 418 -22.90 0.57 -12.64
C PRO A 418 -23.35 0.79 -11.19
N ALA A 419 -24.41 1.58 -10.99
CA ALA A 419 -24.98 1.78 -9.67
C ALA A 419 -25.91 0.63 -9.20
N ASP A 420 -26.25 -0.29 -10.08
CA ASP A 420 -27.14 -1.44 -9.78
C ASP A 420 -26.41 -2.70 -9.32
N GLN A 421 -25.10 -2.60 -9.03
CA GLN A 421 -24.35 -3.72 -8.47
C GLN A 421 -24.60 -3.92 -6.97
N ALA A 422 -24.46 -5.17 -6.50
CA ALA A 422 -24.84 -5.55 -5.15
C ALA A 422 -24.04 -4.83 -4.05
N ASP A 423 -22.72 -4.69 -4.22
CA ASP A 423 -21.83 -3.98 -3.28
C ASP A 423 -21.43 -2.60 -3.85
N PHE A 424 -22.41 -1.74 -4.00
CA PHE A 424 -22.17 -0.37 -4.47
C PHE A 424 -21.37 0.49 -3.47
N PRO A 425 -21.44 0.29 -2.14
CA PRO A 425 -20.51 0.94 -1.20
C PRO A 425 -19.03 0.66 -1.53
N THR A 426 -18.65 -0.58 -1.83
CA THR A 426 -17.27 -0.92 -2.25
C THR A 426 -16.92 -0.27 -3.60
N ALA A 427 -17.86 -0.20 -4.55
CA ALA A 427 -17.65 0.55 -5.80
C ALA A 427 -17.43 2.06 -5.55
N THR A 428 -18.09 2.63 -4.57
CA THR A 428 -17.88 4.01 -4.14
C THR A 428 -16.48 4.20 -3.54
N LYS A 429 -15.99 3.25 -2.73
CA LYS A 429 -14.62 3.25 -2.21
C LYS A 429 -13.61 3.19 -3.35
N MET A 430 -13.82 2.31 -4.35
CA MET A 430 -12.95 2.24 -5.54
C MET A 430 -12.90 3.57 -6.30
N VAL A 431 -14.02 4.26 -6.46
CA VAL A 431 -14.03 5.59 -7.08
C VAL A 431 -13.22 6.60 -6.28
N ASN A 432 -13.25 6.53 -4.95
CA ASN A 432 -12.42 7.40 -4.12
C ASN A 432 -10.93 7.09 -4.27
N VAL A 433 -10.54 5.81 -4.36
CA VAL A 433 -9.16 5.41 -4.70
C VAL A 433 -8.71 6.03 -6.03
N LEU A 434 -9.51 5.93 -7.08
CA LEU A 434 -9.22 6.57 -8.36
C LEU A 434 -9.11 8.10 -8.23
N ARG A 435 -9.88 8.73 -7.35
CA ARG A 435 -9.82 10.17 -7.09
C ARG A 435 -8.55 10.58 -6.34
N GLU A 436 -8.06 9.76 -5.39
CA GLU A 436 -6.77 9.98 -4.71
C GLU A 436 -5.60 9.99 -5.73
N SER A 437 -5.67 9.16 -6.77
CA SER A 437 -4.76 9.19 -7.93
C SER A 437 -5.02 10.33 -8.91
N ASN A 438 -5.85 11.32 -8.59
CA ASN A 438 -6.25 12.42 -9.48
C ASN A 438 -6.89 11.99 -10.81
N ILE A 439 -7.39 10.77 -10.90
CA ILE A 439 -8.18 10.31 -12.05
C ILE A 439 -9.54 11.02 -12.04
N ARG A 440 -9.93 11.59 -13.18
CA ARG A 440 -11.21 12.28 -13.34
C ARG A 440 -12.34 11.27 -13.45
N VAL A 441 -13.33 11.38 -12.57
CA VAL A 441 -14.53 10.53 -12.56
C VAL A 441 -15.77 11.43 -12.67
N GLU A 442 -16.74 10.97 -13.43
CA GLU A 442 -18.05 11.61 -13.59
C GLU A 442 -19.14 10.72 -12.97
N VAL A 443 -20.21 11.32 -12.49
CA VAL A 443 -21.44 10.61 -12.05
C VAL A 443 -22.60 10.93 -12.96
N ALA A 444 -23.31 9.91 -13.43
CA ALA A 444 -24.49 10.05 -14.26
C ALA A 444 -25.67 10.64 -13.46
N LYS A 445 -26.22 11.74 -13.93
CA LYS A 445 -27.38 12.45 -13.30
C LYS A 445 -28.72 11.87 -13.73
N SER A 446 -28.76 11.05 -14.76
CA SER A 446 -29.95 10.33 -15.25
C SER A 446 -29.51 9.00 -15.85
N ALA A 447 -30.43 8.06 -15.96
CA ALA A 447 -30.15 6.81 -16.68
C ALA A 447 -29.73 7.10 -18.13
N PHE A 448 -28.81 6.29 -18.64
CA PHE A 448 -28.31 6.37 -20.02
C PHE A 448 -28.12 4.95 -20.59
N THR A 449 -27.94 4.83 -21.90
CA THR A 449 -27.82 3.55 -22.58
C THR A 449 -26.55 3.52 -23.43
N VAL A 450 -25.83 2.40 -23.37
CA VAL A 450 -24.69 2.12 -24.26
C VAL A 450 -24.91 0.76 -24.91
N GLY A 451 -25.00 0.73 -26.20
CA GLY A 451 -25.40 -0.50 -26.92
C GLY A 451 -26.74 -1.02 -26.42
N ASN A 452 -26.78 -2.23 -25.90
CA ASN A 452 -27.98 -2.87 -25.36
C ASN A 452 -28.11 -2.76 -23.83
N ARG A 453 -27.15 -2.14 -23.13
CA ARG A 453 -27.14 -2.02 -21.66
C ARG A 453 -27.63 -0.64 -21.24
N GLN A 454 -28.60 -0.63 -20.33
CA GLN A 454 -29.04 0.57 -19.65
C GLN A 454 -28.31 0.68 -18.31
N TYR A 455 -27.77 1.85 -18.02
CA TYR A 455 -27.13 2.20 -16.77
C TYR A 455 -28.02 3.16 -15.97
N PRO A 456 -28.24 2.91 -14.69
CA PRO A 456 -29.05 3.81 -13.88
C PRO A 456 -28.35 5.14 -13.56
N SER A 457 -29.13 6.13 -13.14
CA SER A 457 -28.60 7.36 -12.51
C SER A 457 -27.75 6.97 -11.32
N GLY A 458 -26.63 7.67 -11.08
CA GLY A 458 -25.68 7.37 -10.03
C GLY A 458 -24.54 6.46 -10.45
N SER A 459 -24.58 5.86 -11.65
CA SER A 459 -23.43 5.12 -12.21
C SER A 459 -22.27 6.08 -12.42
N PHE A 460 -21.03 5.61 -12.13
CA PHE A 460 -19.82 6.40 -12.36
C PHE A 460 -19.24 6.11 -13.73
N ILE A 461 -18.55 7.08 -14.31
CA ILE A 461 -17.92 7.01 -15.62
C ILE A 461 -16.50 7.54 -15.52
N VAL A 462 -15.52 6.74 -15.91
CA VAL A 462 -14.11 7.11 -16.04
C VAL A 462 -13.78 7.11 -17.53
N ARG A 463 -13.46 8.27 -18.09
CA ARG A 463 -13.08 8.38 -19.50
C ARG A 463 -11.57 8.21 -19.65
N GLU A 464 -11.11 7.40 -20.61
CA GLU A 464 -9.67 7.30 -20.90
C GLU A 464 -9.07 8.61 -21.42
N ALA A 465 -9.87 9.44 -22.11
CA ALA A 465 -9.42 10.72 -22.66
C ALA A 465 -9.16 11.77 -21.54
N GLN A 466 -8.13 11.52 -20.74
CA GLN A 466 -7.69 12.40 -19.64
C GLN A 466 -6.17 12.34 -19.45
N PRO A 467 -5.56 13.34 -18.77
CA PRO A 467 -4.09 13.46 -18.66
C PRO A 467 -3.39 12.24 -18.07
N TYR A 468 -4.01 11.61 -17.05
CA TYR A 468 -3.48 10.43 -16.38
C TYR A 468 -4.10 9.13 -16.90
N ARG A 469 -4.36 9.09 -18.24
CA ARG A 469 -4.76 7.87 -18.93
C ARG A 469 -3.85 6.68 -18.62
N PRO A 470 -2.52 6.82 -18.52
CA PRO A 470 -1.66 5.71 -18.13
C PRO A 470 -2.11 5.03 -16.85
N ASP A 471 -2.44 5.78 -15.80
CA ASP A 471 -2.92 5.27 -14.52
C ASP A 471 -4.33 4.67 -14.62
N VAL A 472 -5.23 5.29 -15.40
CA VAL A 472 -6.57 4.73 -15.67
C VAL A 472 -6.48 3.34 -16.30
N VAL A 473 -5.61 3.21 -17.32
CA VAL A 473 -5.45 1.95 -18.06
C VAL A 473 -4.78 0.90 -17.19
N ASP A 474 -3.75 1.29 -16.46
CA ASP A 474 -2.99 0.40 -15.59
C ASP A 474 -3.85 -0.15 -14.43
N LEU A 475 -4.69 0.68 -13.80
CA LEU A 475 -5.57 0.23 -12.72
C LEU A 475 -6.77 -0.58 -13.18
N LEU A 476 -7.33 -0.29 -14.37
CA LEU A 476 -8.62 -0.83 -14.81
C LEU A 476 -8.53 -1.89 -15.92
N ASN A 477 -7.38 -2.12 -16.54
CA ASN A 477 -7.21 -3.23 -17.48
C ASN A 477 -6.44 -4.39 -16.85
N PRO A 478 -6.66 -5.62 -17.28
CA PRO A 478 -5.82 -6.74 -16.88
C PRO A 478 -4.38 -6.54 -17.32
N GLN A 479 -3.43 -6.71 -16.42
CA GLN A 479 -2.01 -6.75 -16.74
C GLN A 479 -1.65 -8.07 -17.40
N VAL A 480 -0.74 -8.03 -18.36
CA VAL A 480 -0.18 -9.21 -19.05
C VAL A 480 1.35 -9.14 -18.89
N TYR A 481 1.85 -9.73 -17.81
CA TYR A 481 3.29 -9.77 -17.57
C TYR A 481 3.98 -10.65 -18.63
N PRO A 482 5.09 -10.21 -19.25
CA PRO A 482 5.77 -11.02 -20.25
C PRO A 482 6.38 -12.29 -19.65
N ASP A 483 6.34 -13.42 -20.35
CA ASP A 483 7.01 -14.66 -19.94
C ASP A 483 8.54 -14.51 -20.04
N ARG A 484 9.15 -14.07 -18.96
CA ARG A 484 10.57 -13.83 -18.84
C ARG A 484 11.25 -15.00 -18.14
N ARG A 485 12.37 -15.45 -18.71
CA ARG A 485 13.11 -16.62 -18.21
C ARG A 485 14.60 -16.32 -18.04
N ASN A 486 15.14 -16.85 -16.95
CA ASN A 486 16.57 -16.96 -16.75
C ASN A 486 17.20 -17.98 -17.71
N PRO A 487 18.54 -17.96 -17.92
CA PRO A 487 19.22 -18.93 -18.79
C PRO A 487 18.99 -20.39 -18.44
N ASP A 488 18.68 -20.70 -17.17
CA ASP A 488 18.37 -22.06 -16.70
C ASP A 488 16.91 -22.47 -16.91
N GLY A 489 16.08 -21.58 -17.51
CA GLY A 489 14.68 -21.80 -17.75
C GLY A 489 13.75 -21.46 -16.58
N SER A 490 14.28 -21.07 -15.44
CA SER A 490 13.48 -20.57 -14.31
C SER A 490 12.83 -19.22 -14.64
N PRO A 491 11.66 -18.89 -14.06
CA PRO A 491 11.07 -17.56 -14.21
C PRO A 491 12.00 -16.46 -13.69
N GLU A 492 12.10 -15.36 -14.43
CA GLU A 492 12.67 -14.11 -13.90
C GLU A 492 11.57 -13.36 -13.14
N ALA A 493 11.71 -13.27 -11.82
CA ALA A 493 10.70 -12.66 -10.96
C ALA A 493 10.48 -11.16 -11.29
N PRO A 494 9.22 -10.68 -11.29
CA PRO A 494 8.95 -9.25 -11.21
C PRO A 494 9.52 -8.68 -9.90
N TYR A 495 9.65 -7.36 -9.86
CA TYR A 495 10.10 -6.68 -8.63
C TYR A 495 9.09 -6.87 -7.48
N ASP A 496 7.81 -6.79 -7.78
CA ASP A 496 6.72 -7.03 -6.83
C ASP A 496 5.64 -7.90 -7.48
N MET A 497 4.48 -7.36 -7.83
CA MET A 497 3.36 -8.10 -8.41
C MET A 497 3.40 -8.10 -9.95
N ALA A 498 2.84 -9.16 -10.56
CA ALA A 498 2.64 -9.25 -11.99
C ALA A 498 1.29 -8.67 -12.44
N GLY A 499 0.26 -8.68 -11.58
CA GLY A 499 -1.08 -8.17 -11.91
C GLY A 499 -1.88 -7.73 -10.67
N TRP A 500 -2.57 -6.59 -10.79
CA TRP A 500 -3.26 -5.89 -9.68
C TRP A 500 -4.59 -5.25 -10.10
N THR A 501 -5.21 -5.66 -11.18
CA THR A 501 -6.43 -5.04 -11.73
C THR A 501 -7.46 -4.73 -10.66
N LEU A 502 -7.70 -3.44 -10.43
CA LEU A 502 -8.37 -2.93 -9.24
C LEU A 502 -9.80 -3.47 -9.06
N GLN A 503 -10.62 -3.48 -10.13
CA GLN A 503 -11.98 -3.99 -10.01
C GLN A 503 -12.05 -5.49 -9.69
N TYR A 504 -11.06 -6.27 -10.08
CA TYR A 504 -11.01 -7.70 -9.74
C TYR A 504 -10.69 -7.89 -8.26
N GLN A 505 -9.68 -7.20 -7.74
CA GLN A 505 -9.32 -7.27 -6.32
C GLN A 505 -10.44 -6.72 -5.43
N MET A 506 -11.09 -5.62 -5.83
CA MET A 506 -12.15 -5.03 -5.03
C MET A 506 -13.52 -5.72 -5.23
N GLY A 507 -13.65 -6.63 -6.19
CA GLY A 507 -14.93 -7.31 -6.47
C GLY A 507 -16.00 -6.36 -7.03
N VAL A 508 -15.59 -5.37 -7.81
CA VAL A 508 -16.45 -4.33 -8.39
C VAL A 508 -16.71 -4.60 -9.85
N THR A 509 -17.95 -4.50 -10.27
CA THR A 509 -18.32 -4.60 -11.69
C THR A 509 -17.96 -3.31 -12.41
N VAL A 510 -17.16 -3.43 -13.46
CA VAL A 510 -16.77 -2.33 -14.37
C VAL A 510 -16.93 -2.78 -15.80
N ASP A 511 -17.64 -1.99 -16.60
CA ASP A 511 -17.82 -2.25 -18.03
C ASP A 511 -16.91 -1.33 -18.84
N LYS A 512 -15.99 -1.93 -19.59
CA LYS A 512 -15.20 -1.18 -20.58
C LYS A 512 -16.03 -0.96 -21.84
N VAL A 513 -16.22 0.31 -22.20
CA VAL A 513 -16.98 0.78 -23.36
C VAL A 513 -16.00 1.45 -24.31
N THR A 514 -15.99 1.03 -25.59
CA THR A 514 -15.08 1.54 -26.63
C THR A 514 -15.78 2.40 -27.69
N THR A 515 -17.05 2.73 -27.47
CA THR A 515 -17.85 3.54 -28.39
C THR A 515 -18.35 4.80 -27.71
N ALA A 516 -18.45 5.89 -28.45
CA ALA A 516 -19.03 7.12 -27.95
C ALA A 516 -20.48 6.92 -27.46
N PHE A 517 -20.83 7.57 -26.39
CA PHE A 517 -22.17 7.60 -25.84
C PHE A 517 -22.45 8.95 -25.14
N ASP A 518 -23.73 9.31 -25.11
CA ASP A 518 -24.19 10.50 -24.41
C ASP A 518 -24.71 10.15 -23.00
N ALA A 519 -24.23 10.86 -22.00
CA ALA A 519 -24.73 10.79 -20.63
C ALA A 519 -24.72 12.20 -20.01
N LYS A 520 -25.78 12.56 -19.31
CA LYS A 520 -25.77 13.78 -18.49
C LYS A 520 -24.97 13.50 -17.22
N THR A 521 -23.82 14.12 -17.07
CA THR A 521 -22.89 13.86 -15.99
C THR A 521 -22.60 15.11 -15.13
N ALA A 522 -21.97 14.90 -14.00
CA ALA A 522 -21.25 15.92 -13.23
C ALA A 522 -19.93 15.31 -12.73
N PRO A 523 -18.89 16.14 -12.52
CA PRO A 523 -17.66 15.69 -11.93
C PRO A 523 -17.87 15.17 -10.50
N VAL A 524 -17.01 14.25 -10.09
CA VAL A 524 -16.95 13.70 -8.73
C VAL A 524 -15.60 14.11 -8.14
N ASP A 525 -15.64 14.92 -7.08
CA ASP A 525 -14.44 15.23 -6.30
C ASP A 525 -14.21 14.16 -5.23
N THR A 526 -15.27 13.80 -4.52
CA THR A 526 -15.32 12.67 -3.60
C THR A 526 -16.64 11.94 -3.82
N ALA A 527 -16.59 10.64 -4.02
CA ALA A 527 -17.81 9.85 -4.13
C ALA A 527 -18.46 9.72 -2.75
N ALA A 528 -19.65 10.26 -2.62
CA ALA A 528 -20.42 10.15 -1.39
C ALA A 528 -21.09 8.78 -1.28
N ALA A 529 -21.29 8.31 -0.06
CA ALA A 529 -22.12 7.15 0.22
C ALA A 529 -23.50 7.30 -0.44
N PRO A 530 -24.07 6.24 -1.03
CA PRO A 530 -25.37 6.31 -1.69
C PRO A 530 -26.46 6.84 -0.76
N HIS A 531 -27.41 7.57 -1.31
CA HIS A 531 -28.58 8.01 -0.55
C HIS A 531 -29.45 6.80 -0.21
N ILE A 532 -29.71 6.61 1.08
CA ILE A 532 -30.45 5.47 1.59
C ILE A 532 -31.91 5.80 1.82
N THR A 533 -32.80 4.95 1.30
CA THR A 533 -34.21 4.96 1.64
C THR A 533 -34.49 3.87 2.67
N MET A 534 -34.92 4.26 3.86
CA MET A 534 -35.34 3.31 4.88
C MET A 534 -36.66 2.66 4.51
N PRO A 535 -36.82 1.34 4.73
CA PRO A 535 -38.12 0.70 4.58
C PRO A 535 -39.13 1.25 5.65
N ALA A 536 -40.42 1.09 5.40
CA ALA A 536 -41.42 1.21 6.46
C ALA A 536 -41.05 0.28 7.63
N THR A 537 -41.50 0.61 8.83
CA THR A 537 -41.23 -0.24 10.01
C THR A 537 -41.70 -1.68 9.75
N PRO A 538 -40.78 -2.65 9.66
CA PRO A 538 -41.13 -4.04 9.32
C PRO A 538 -41.79 -4.75 10.48
N GLY A 539 -42.59 -5.76 10.18
CA GLY A 539 -43.28 -6.55 11.19
C GLY A 539 -42.32 -7.42 12.04
N TYR A 540 -41.14 -7.76 11.49
CA TYR A 540 -40.18 -8.64 12.17
C TYR A 540 -38.78 -8.04 12.31
N ALA A 541 -38.10 -7.67 11.22
CA ALA A 541 -36.71 -7.23 11.26
C ALA A 541 -36.31 -6.30 10.11
N TYR A 542 -35.25 -5.50 10.34
CA TYR A 542 -34.49 -4.81 9.29
C TYR A 542 -33.43 -5.77 8.76
N ALA A 543 -33.42 -5.97 7.44
CA ALA A 543 -32.43 -6.80 6.77
C ALA A 543 -31.26 -5.95 6.29
N LEU A 544 -30.02 -6.43 6.49
CA LEU A 544 -28.78 -5.89 5.93
C LEU A 544 -28.21 -6.94 4.97
N ASP A 545 -27.82 -6.49 3.77
CA ASP A 545 -27.40 -7.35 2.69
C ASP A 545 -25.96 -7.87 2.92
N SER A 546 -25.80 -9.18 3.08
CA SER A 546 -24.48 -9.82 3.27
C SER A 546 -23.55 -9.71 2.06
N ARG A 547 -24.05 -9.31 0.90
CA ARG A 547 -23.22 -9.03 -0.28
C ARG A 547 -22.42 -7.76 -0.14
N GLN A 548 -22.81 -6.83 0.73
CA GLN A 548 -22.13 -5.57 1.00
C GLN A 548 -21.12 -5.74 2.14
N ASN A 549 -19.85 -5.43 1.90
CA ASN A 549 -18.79 -5.51 2.92
C ASN A 549 -19.13 -4.63 4.14
N ASP A 550 -19.62 -3.43 3.93
CA ASP A 550 -19.94 -2.49 5.00
C ASP A 550 -21.16 -2.92 5.85
N SER A 551 -21.93 -3.93 5.41
CA SER A 551 -22.94 -4.55 6.27
C SER A 551 -22.34 -5.23 7.50
N PHE A 552 -21.12 -5.76 7.40
CA PHE A 552 -20.39 -6.34 8.54
C PHE A 552 -20.01 -5.26 9.56
N THR A 553 -19.55 -4.10 9.11
CA THR A 553 -19.33 -2.93 9.98
C THR A 553 -20.62 -2.52 10.70
N ALA A 554 -21.73 -2.42 9.97
CA ALA A 554 -23.02 -2.08 10.56
C ALA A 554 -23.45 -3.12 11.61
N VAL A 555 -23.31 -4.40 11.33
CA VAL A 555 -23.62 -5.52 12.26
C VAL A 555 -22.75 -5.40 13.52
N ASN A 556 -21.44 -5.23 13.39
CA ASN A 556 -20.54 -5.09 14.53
C ASN A 556 -20.94 -3.90 15.43
N ASN A 557 -21.26 -2.73 14.82
CA ASN A 557 -21.68 -1.55 15.54
C ASN A 557 -23.06 -1.75 16.23
N LEU A 558 -24.00 -2.39 15.55
CA LEU A 558 -25.33 -2.65 16.08
C LEU A 558 -25.30 -3.67 17.22
N LEU A 559 -24.47 -4.71 17.15
CA LEU A 559 -24.23 -5.66 18.25
C LEU A 559 -23.66 -4.95 19.48
N ARG A 560 -22.65 -4.08 19.31
CA ARG A 560 -22.12 -3.24 20.40
C ARG A 560 -23.18 -2.31 20.99
N ALA A 561 -24.11 -1.83 20.16
CA ALA A 561 -25.26 -1.01 20.60
C ALA A 561 -26.39 -1.83 21.24
N GLY A 562 -26.18 -3.13 21.49
CA GLY A 562 -27.13 -4.03 22.17
C GLY A 562 -28.31 -4.46 21.31
N GLN A 563 -28.18 -4.43 19.97
CA GLN A 563 -29.25 -4.92 19.09
C GLN A 563 -29.18 -6.46 18.98
N THR A 564 -30.34 -7.09 18.89
CA THR A 564 -30.45 -8.53 18.62
C THR A 564 -30.40 -8.75 17.11
N ILE A 565 -29.43 -9.56 16.67
CA ILE A 565 -29.20 -9.85 15.25
C ILE A 565 -29.20 -11.35 15.04
N THR A 566 -29.84 -11.80 13.97
CA THR A 566 -29.75 -13.17 13.48
C THR A 566 -29.26 -13.16 12.04
N ARG A 567 -28.74 -14.29 11.58
CA ARG A 567 -28.26 -14.51 10.22
C ARG A 567 -29.00 -15.66 9.58
N THR A 568 -29.51 -15.46 8.36
CA THR A 568 -30.31 -16.50 7.67
C THR A 568 -29.38 -17.54 7.07
N SER A 569 -29.75 -18.83 7.16
CA SER A 569 -29.08 -19.94 6.46
C SER A 569 -29.75 -20.30 5.12
N GLN A 570 -30.87 -19.67 4.80
CA GLN A 570 -31.59 -19.80 3.55
C GLN A 570 -31.93 -18.41 2.99
N PRO A 571 -32.23 -18.28 1.70
CA PRO A 571 -32.73 -17.03 1.13
C PRO A 571 -34.00 -16.55 1.87
N VAL A 572 -34.11 -15.22 2.04
CA VAL A 572 -35.22 -14.58 2.78
C VAL A 572 -35.95 -13.57 1.89
N GLN A 573 -37.30 -13.56 2.00
CA GLN A 573 -38.11 -12.57 1.31
C GLN A 573 -38.06 -11.24 2.07
N THR A 574 -37.69 -10.16 1.36
CA THR A 574 -37.62 -8.80 1.90
C THR A 574 -38.55 -7.87 1.12
N SER A 575 -38.69 -6.63 1.61
CA SER A 575 -39.44 -5.56 0.90
C SER A 575 -38.79 -5.15 -0.44
N LEU A 576 -37.55 -5.54 -0.69
CA LEU A 576 -36.79 -5.27 -1.93
C LEU A 576 -36.61 -6.54 -2.79
N GLY A 577 -37.36 -7.61 -2.52
CA GLY A 577 -37.24 -8.90 -3.20
C GLY A 577 -36.53 -9.95 -2.36
N GLN A 578 -36.20 -11.08 -2.97
CA GLN A 578 -35.52 -12.18 -2.29
C GLN A 578 -34.01 -11.89 -2.13
N TRP A 579 -33.53 -11.95 -0.88
CA TRP A 579 -32.12 -11.81 -0.56
C TRP A 579 -31.49 -13.15 -0.24
N PRO A 580 -30.16 -13.34 -0.45
CA PRO A 580 -29.50 -14.63 -0.31
C PRO A 580 -29.39 -15.09 1.14
N ALA A 581 -29.02 -16.37 1.32
CA ALA A 581 -28.52 -16.86 2.60
C ALA A 581 -27.36 -15.99 3.10
N GLY A 582 -27.23 -15.88 4.42
CA GLY A 582 -26.25 -14.99 5.04
C GLY A 582 -26.77 -13.58 5.33
N THR A 583 -27.99 -13.23 4.90
CA THR A 583 -28.62 -11.92 5.21
C THR A 583 -28.73 -11.74 6.72
N PHE A 584 -28.27 -10.59 7.22
CA PHE A 584 -28.39 -10.23 8.63
C PHE A 584 -29.75 -9.59 8.92
N LEU A 585 -30.38 -10.00 9.99
CA LEU A 585 -31.70 -9.53 10.42
C LEU A 585 -31.60 -8.86 11.79
N VAL A 586 -31.73 -7.54 11.81
CA VAL A 586 -31.75 -6.73 13.04
C VAL A 586 -33.19 -6.69 13.53
N GLN A 587 -33.48 -7.30 14.67
CA GLN A 587 -34.86 -7.42 15.17
C GLN A 587 -35.52 -6.06 15.38
N ALA A 588 -36.69 -5.87 14.81
CA ALA A 588 -37.46 -4.61 14.92
C ALA A 588 -38.00 -4.45 16.36
N ARG A 589 -37.49 -3.44 17.06
CA ARG A 589 -37.91 -3.04 18.41
C ARG A 589 -37.97 -1.52 18.47
N SER A 590 -38.52 -0.97 19.54
CA SER A 590 -38.55 0.50 19.73
C SER A 590 -37.12 1.09 19.67
N GLY A 591 -36.87 2.04 18.75
CA GLY A 591 -35.59 2.73 18.56
C GLY A 591 -34.56 1.97 17.71
N THR A 592 -34.84 0.76 17.23
CA THR A 592 -33.95 0.02 16.28
C THR A 592 -33.85 0.75 14.94
N ASP A 593 -34.96 1.32 14.45
CA ASP A 593 -35.05 2.11 13.21
C ASP A 593 -34.03 3.24 13.17
N VAL A 594 -33.89 4.00 14.26
CA VAL A 594 -32.93 5.11 14.39
C VAL A 594 -31.49 4.62 14.26
N LYS A 595 -31.14 3.52 14.96
CA LYS A 595 -29.80 2.95 14.97
C LYS A 595 -29.42 2.37 13.60
N VAL A 596 -30.35 1.59 12.99
CA VAL A 596 -30.16 1.02 11.66
C VAL A 596 -30.01 2.14 10.62
N LYS A 597 -30.86 3.16 10.68
CA LYS A 597 -30.78 4.32 9.79
C LYS A 597 -29.42 5.05 9.91
N GLN A 598 -28.94 5.24 11.13
CA GLN A 598 -27.63 5.87 11.36
C GLN A 598 -26.50 5.08 10.69
N GLN A 599 -26.48 3.75 10.86
CA GLN A 599 -25.46 2.91 10.22
C GLN A 599 -25.62 2.94 8.69
N ALA A 600 -26.85 2.77 8.20
CA ALA A 600 -27.11 2.77 6.76
C ALA A 600 -26.67 4.07 6.08
N GLN A 601 -26.94 5.21 6.70
CA GLN A 601 -26.55 6.52 6.15
C GLN A 601 -25.04 6.76 6.22
N ALA A 602 -24.39 6.30 7.29
CA ALA A 602 -22.94 6.47 7.45
C ALA A 602 -22.14 5.60 6.46
N LEU A 603 -22.64 4.42 6.15
CA LEU A 603 -21.93 3.40 5.37
C LEU A 603 -22.48 3.25 3.93
N GLY A 604 -23.59 3.89 3.60
CA GLY A 604 -24.21 3.76 2.28
C GLY A 604 -24.83 2.39 1.99
N ILE A 605 -25.10 1.57 3.02
CA ILE A 605 -25.62 0.22 2.83
C ILE A 605 -27.14 0.18 2.63
N THR A 606 -27.58 -0.78 1.83
CA THR A 606 -29.01 -0.99 1.56
C THR A 606 -29.70 -1.69 2.74
N VAL A 607 -30.88 -1.19 3.13
CA VAL A 607 -31.72 -1.79 4.18
C VAL A 607 -33.08 -2.16 3.62
N ALA A 608 -33.52 -3.36 3.92
CA ALA A 608 -34.87 -3.84 3.56
C ALA A 608 -35.69 -4.24 4.80
N GLY A 609 -37.01 -4.34 4.65
CA GLY A 609 -37.91 -4.83 5.70
C GLY A 609 -38.21 -6.32 5.53
N VAL A 610 -38.34 -7.03 6.65
CA VAL A 610 -38.81 -8.42 6.72
C VAL A 610 -39.97 -8.47 7.71
N ASP A 611 -41.15 -8.92 7.27
CA ASP A 611 -42.35 -8.87 8.08
C ASP A 611 -42.63 -10.15 8.89
N ALA A 612 -42.04 -11.28 8.51
CA ALA A 612 -42.21 -12.57 9.20
C ALA A 612 -40.85 -13.21 9.51
N ALA A 613 -40.79 -13.92 10.63
CA ALA A 613 -39.55 -14.66 10.99
C ALA A 613 -39.23 -15.70 9.91
N PRO A 614 -37.94 -15.76 9.47
CA PRO A 614 -37.52 -16.80 8.53
C PRO A 614 -37.57 -18.18 9.18
N ALA A 615 -37.69 -19.25 8.35
CA ALA A 615 -37.74 -20.61 8.83
C ALA A 615 -36.42 -21.06 9.49
N SER A 616 -35.29 -20.44 9.14
CA SER A 616 -33.96 -20.80 9.65
C SER A 616 -33.07 -19.57 9.74
N ALA A 617 -32.70 -19.21 10.97
CA ALA A 617 -31.74 -18.15 11.25
C ALA A 617 -31.02 -18.45 12.58
N THR A 618 -29.73 -18.15 12.61
CA THR A 618 -28.82 -18.33 13.75
C THR A 618 -28.58 -17.01 14.45
N ALA A 619 -28.55 -16.97 15.77
CA ALA A 619 -28.19 -15.77 16.51
C ALA A 619 -26.72 -15.41 16.25
N VAL A 620 -26.45 -14.11 16.14
CA VAL A 620 -25.11 -13.59 15.89
C VAL A 620 -24.65 -12.77 17.09
N SER A 621 -23.44 -13.03 17.56
CA SER A 621 -22.74 -12.24 18.59
C SER A 621 -21.36 -11.81 18.08
N LEU A 622 -20.78 -10.81 18.75
CA LEU A 622 -19.39 -10.41 18.45
C LEU A 622 -18.45 -11.53 18.97
N PRO A 623 -17.65 -12.15 18.07
CA PRO A 623 -16.69 -13.16 18.49
C PRO A 623 -15.52 -12.52 19.24
N ARG A 624 -14.94 -13.27 20.19
CA ARG A 624 -13.65 -12.93 20.81
C ARG A 624 -12.56 -13.41 19.87
N ILE A 625 -11.93 -12.48 19.17
CA ILE A 625 -10.94 -12.76 18.12
C ILE A 625 -9.53 -12.62 18.70
N GLY A 626 -8.70 -13.65 18.58
CA GLY A 626 -7.26 -13.61 18.72
C GLY A 626 -6.60 -13.52 17.35
N LEU A 627 -5.77 -12.51 17.13
CA LEU A 627 -4.93 -12.42 15.94
C LEU A 627 -3.49 -12.74 16.35
N TYR A 628 -2.94 -13.80 15.77
CA TYR A 628 -1.57 -14.23 16.09
C TYR A 628 -0.55 -13.21 15.59
N HIS A 629 0.33 -12.82 16.50
CA HIS A 629 1.44 -11.88 16.29
C HIS A 629 2.74 -12.52 16.74
N GLY A 630 3.56 -12.96 15.79
CA GLY A 630 4.91 -13.48 16.02
C GLY A 630 5.98 -12.40 15.89
N TYR A 631 7.21 -12.72 16.32
CA TYR A 631 8.35 -11.83 16.18
C TYR A 631 9.40 -12.38 15.20
N PRO A 632 10.03 -11.49 14.39
CA PRO A 632 9.69 -10.07 14.20
C PRO A 632 8.32 -9.89 13.57
N GLY A 633 7.79 -8.65 13.67
CA GLY A 633 6.48 -8.28 13.15
C GLY A 633 6.30 -8.61 11.67
N ASN A 634 5.07 -8.93 11.28
CA ASN A 634 4.68 -9.43 9.97
C ASN A 634 3.66 -8.48 9.31
N SER A 635 3.93 -8.02 8.08
CA SER A 635 3.04 -7.11 7.35
C SER A 635 1.63 -7.67 7.13
N ASP A 636 1.48 -8.98 6.88
CA ASP A 636 0.16 -9.60 6.72
C ASP A 636 -0.66 -9.58 8.01
N GLU A 637 -0.02 -9.74 9.18
CA GLU A 637 -0.66 -9.49 10.46
C GLU A 637 -1.12 -8.04 10.58
N GLY A 638 -0.25 -7.11 10.25
CA GLY A 638 -0.55 -5.68 10.33
C GLY A 638 -1.68 -5.26 9.39
N TRP A 639 -1.68 -5.70 8.14
CA TRP A 639 -2.77 -5.46 7.21
C TRP A 639 -4.07 -6.15 7.64
N THR A 640 -3.99 -7.31 8.30
CA THR A 640 -5.16 -7.94 8.92
C THR A 640 -5.72 -7.06 10.04
N ARG A 641 -4.86 -6.48 10.89
CA ARG A 641 -5.29 -5.49 11.91
C ARG A 641 -5.99 -4.30 11.27
N TYR A 642 -5.42 -3.75 10.20
CA TYR A 642 -6.02 -2.63 9.47
C TYR A 642 -7.45 -2.95 9.03
N VAL A 643 -7.65 -4.10 8.37
CA VAL A 643 -8.97 -4.53 7.89
C VAL A 643 -9.93 -4.79 9.06
N LEU A 644 -9.48 -5.43 10.14
CA LEU A 644 -10.33 -5.67 11.31
C LEU A 644 -10.75 -4.35 11.98
N GLU A 645 -9.88 -3.37 12.07
CA GLU A 645 -10.17 -2.05 12.63
C GLU A 645 -11.12 -1.24 11.71
N ASP A 646 -10.90 -1.22 10.39
CA ASP A 646 -11.76 -0.54 9.43
C ASP A 646 -13.20 -1.09 9.46
N PHE A 647 -13.34 -2.42 9.53
CA PHE A 647 -14.63 -3.10 9.61
C PHE A 647 -15.14 -3.31 11.04
N GLN A 648 -14.49 -2.70 12.03
CA GLN A 648 -14.95 -2.67 13.40
C GLN A 648 -15.08 -4.06 14.05
N PHE A 649 -14.23 -5.03 13.70
CA PHE A 649 -14.11 -6.28 14.44
C PHE A 649 -13.25 -6.09 15.70
N PRO A 650 -13.72 -6.54 16.89
CA PRO A 650 -12.88 -6.54 18.09
C PRO A 650 -11.85 -7.67 18.00
N TYR A 651 -10.59 -7.37 18.24
CA TYR A 651 -9.53 -8.39 18.29
C TYR A 651 -8.55 -8.11 19.42
N GLN A 652 -7.75 -9.12 19.77
CA GLN A 652 -6.57 -9.00 20.63
C GLN A 652 -5.39 -9.69 19.93
N GLN A 653 -4.22 -9.11 19.99
CA GLN A 653 -3.00 -9.78 19.55
C GLN A 653 -2.70 -10.96 20.47
N VAL A 654 -2.27 -12.06 19.89
CA VAL A 654 -1.93 -13.32 20.59
C VAL A 654 -0.47 -13.64 20.26
N HIS A 655 0.39 -13.46 21.24
CA HIS A 655 1.82 -13.72 21.07
C HIS A 655 2.19 -15.18 21.31
N ASP A 656 3.37 -15.57 20.89
CA ASP A 656 3.95 -16.90 21.11
C ASP A 656 3.83 -17.38 22.55
N THR A 657 4.06 -16.47 23.51
CA THR A 657 3.96 -16.72 24.94
C THR A 657 2.54 -17.08 25.37
N ASP A 658 1.52 -16.41 24.79
CA ASP A 658 0.11 -16.70 25.06
C ASP A 658 -0.30 -18.06 24.54
N VAL A 659 0.15 -18.38 23.31
CA VAL A 659 -0.13 -19.67 22.67
C VAL A 659 0.50 -20.81 23.47
N ARG A 660 1.76 -20.64 23.93
CA ARG A 660 2.46 -21.61 24.79
C ARG A 660 1.80 -21.78 26.15
N ALA A 661 1.27 -20.70 26.73
CA ALA A 661 0.59 -20.74 28.03
C ALA A 661 -0.72 -21.52 28.00
N GLY A 662 -1.39 -21.61 26.84
CA GLY A 662 -2.64 -22.37 26.70
C GLY A 662 -3.88 -21.65 27.22
N SER A 663 -4.92 -22.42 27.63
CA SER A 663 -6.23 -21.88 28.03
C SER A 663 -6.87 -20.94 26.98
N LEU A 664 -6.59 -21.17 25.71
CA LEU A 664 -6.98 -20.29 24.62
C LEU A 664 -8.51 -20.19 24.45
N ARG A 665 -9.24 -21.28 24.71
CA ARG A 665 -10.71 -21.30 24.57
C ARG A 665 -11.42 -20.42 25.60
N ASP A 666 -10.80 -20.20 26.76
CA ASP A 666 -11.34 -19.32 27.79
C ASP A 666 -11.32 -17.84 27.34
N LYS A 667 -10.37 -17.49 26.47
CA LYS A 667 -10.14 -16.13 25.99
C LYS A 667 -10.75 -15.85 24.63
N TYR A 668 -10.69 -16.82 23.70
CA TYR A 668 -10.99 -16.65 22.29
C TYR A 668 -12.05 -17.62 21.78
N ASP A 669 -12.85 -17.17 20.84
CA ASP A 669 -13.78 -17.98 20.05
C ASP A 669 -13.16 -18.33 18.71
N VAL A 670 -12.39 -17.40 18.14
CA VAL A 670 -11.65 -17.54 16.89
C VAL A 670 -10.21 -17.13 17.09
N ILE A 671 -9.26 -17.88 16.54
CA ILE A 671 -7.86 -17.45 16.38
C ILE A 671 -7.55 -17.43 14.90
N VAL A 672 -7.01 -16.30 14.44
CA VAL A 672 -6.52 -16.10 13.06
C VAL A 672 -5.01 -16.21 13.06
N LEU A 673 -4.47 -17.08 12.22
CA LEU A 673 -3.06 -17.13 11.88
C LEU A 673 -2.90 -16.41 10.53
N PRO A 674 -2.32 -15.19 10.49
CA PRO A 674 -2.06 -14.49 9.25
C PRO A 674 -1.03 -15.24 8.41
N ASP A 675 -0.80 -14.78 7.19
CA ASP A 675 0.20 -15.39 6.32
C ASP A 675 1.58 -15.38 6.98
N ALA A 676 2.06 -16.56 7.27
CA ALA A 676 3.37 -16.81 7.86
C ALA A 676 3.79 -18.26 7.62
N SER A 677 5.09 -18.50 7.43
CA SER A 677 5.57 -19.86 7.22
C SER A 677 5.40 -20.73 8.48
N TYR A 678 5.17 -22.01 8.29
CA TYR A 678 5.11 -22.99 9.39
C TYR A 678 6.33 -22.91 10.32
N ASN A 679 7.53 -22.74 9.73
CA ASN A 679 8.78 -22.68 10.50
C ASN A 679 8.93 -21.38 11.28
N SER A 680 8.51 -20.24 10.74
CA SER A 680 8.55 -18.96 11.46
C SER A 680 7.60 -18.99 12.65
N MET A 681 6.38 -19.48 12.50
CA MET A 681 5.44 -19.61 13.61
C MET A 681 5.91 -20.57 14.69
N LEU A 682 6.49 -21.73 14.29
CA LEU A 682 6.94 -22.75 15.24
C LEU A 682 8.17 -22.33 16.03
N ASN A 683 9.16 -21.75 15.35
CA ASN A 683 10.49 -21.50 15.90
C ASN A 683 10.74 -20.03 16.26
N GLY A 684 10.04 -19.08 15.60
CA GLY A 684 10.22 -17.63 15.78
C GLY A 684 11.62 -17.15 15.52
N ALA A 685 11.97 -16.00 16.05
CA ALA A 685 13.32 -15.45 16.01
C ALA A 685 14.29 -16.31 16.83
N ARG A 686 15.50 -16.49 16.29
CA ARG A 686 16.55 -17.29 16.93
C ARG A 686 16.97 -16.67 18.26
N ALA A 687 17.20 -17.50 19.28
CA ALA A 687 17.76 -17.06 20.56
C ALA A 687 19.08 -16.29 20.35
N GLY A 688 19.18 -15.11 20.96
CA GLY A 688 20.33 -14.21 20.87
C GLY A 688 20.34 -13.29 19.64
N SER A 689 19.40 -13.41 18.68
CA SER A 689 19.24 -12.43 17.59
C SER A 689 18.45 -11.19 18.00
N LEU A 690 17.60 -11.34 19.00
CA LEU A 690 16.77 -10.30 19.62
C LEU A 690 16.81 -10.48 21.14
N PRO A 691 16.39 -9.49 21.94
CA PRO A 691 16.12 -9.68 23.37
C PRO A 691 15.21 -10.90 23.61
N PRO A 692 15.37 -11.60 24.75
CA PRO A 692 14.73 -12.89 25.00
C PRO A 692 13.20 -12.90 24.85
N GLU A 693 12.53 -11.78 25.15
CA GLU A 693 11.09 -11.61 25.06
C GLU A 693 10.57 -11.66 23.60
N TYR A 694 11.42 -11.36 22.62
CA TYR A 694 11.10 -11.37 21.17
C TYR A 694 11.64 -12.61 20.47
N THR A 695 12.06 -13.65 21.20
CA THR A 695 12.67 -14.84 20.62
C THR A 695 11.88 -16.11 20.87
N GLY A 696 12.06 -17.08 19.98
CA GLY A 696 11.33 -18.35 20.02
C GLY A 696 9.90 -18.21 19.53
N GLY A 697 9.41 -19.18 18.76
CA GLY A 697 8.04 -19.22 18.28
C GLY A 697 7.07 -19.88 19.25
N MET A 698 5.88 -20.26 18.77
CA MET A 698 4.88 -20.93 19.58
C MET A 698 5.31 -22.32 20.06
N THR A 699 6.31 -22.93 19.47
CA THR A 699 6.83 -24.28 19.73
C THR A 699 5.79 -25.38 19.54
N GLN A 700 6.18 -26.67 19.67
CA GLN A 700 5.22 -27.78 19.62
C GLN A 700 4.16 -27.70 20.74
N ALA A 701 4.53 -27.18 21.90
CA ALA A 701 3.58 -27.01 23.00
C ALA A 701 2.46 -26.02 22.66
N GLY A 702 2.78 -24.94 21.97
CA GLY A 702 1.78 -24.01 21.47
C GLY A 702 0.88 -24.64 20.39
N VAL A 703 1.46 -25.39 19.45
CA VAL A 703 0.68 -26.14 18.45
C VAL A 703 -0.30 -27.12 19.14
N ASP A 704 0.15 -27.85 20.14
CA ASP A 704 -0.71 -28.77 20.93
C ASP A 704 -1.84 -28.01 21.66
N ASN A 705 -1.61 -26.77 22.09
CA ASN A 705 -2.63 -25.93 22.70
C ASN A 705 -3.62 -25.38 21.67
N LEU A 706 -3.20 -25.07 20.43
CA LEU A 706 -4.12 -24.77 19.32
C LEU A 706 -5.01 -25.96 18.97
N VAL A 707 -4.45 -27.17 18.97
CA VAL A 707 -5.24 -28.41 18.78
C VAL A 707 -6.31 -28.55 19.85
N LYS A 708 -5.96 -28.38 21.13
CA LYS A 708 -6.92 -28.40 22.25
C LYS A 708 -7.98 -27.30 22.12
N PHE A 709 -7.57 -26.09 21.69
CA PHE A 709 -8.48 -24.98 21.46
C PHE A 709 -9.57 -25.34 20.46
N VAL A 710 -9.18 -25.92 19.31
CA VAL A 710 -10.15 -26.32 18.28
C VAL A 710 -11.02 -27.49 18.75
N GLN A 711 -10.42 -28.50 19.34
CA GLN A 711 -11.17 -29.65 19.88
C GLN A 711 -12.25 -29.25 20.91
N ALA A 712 -12.00 -28.18 21.66
CA ALA A 712 -12.93 -27.59 22.64
C ALA A 712 -13.96 -26.62 22.02
N GLY A 713 -14.05 -26.50 20.68
CA GLY A 713 -15.04 -25.70 19.98
C GLY A 713 -14.54 -24.37 19.47
N GLY A 714 -13.24 -24.08 19.60
CA GLY A 714 -12.62 -22.90 18.99
C GLY A 714 -12.54 -23.01 17.47
N LYS A 715 -12.44 -21.86 16.78
CA LYS A 715 -12.28 -21.78 15.33
C LYS A 715 -10.87 -21.31 15.02
N LEU A 716 -10.10 -22.08 14.26
CA LEU A 716 -8.78 -21.72 13.79
C LEU A 716 -8.86 -21.33 12.32
N VAL A 717 -8.60 -20.07 12.00
CA VAL A 717 -8.55 -19.56 10.64
C VAL A 717 -7.09 -19.39 10.26
N THR A 718 -6.66 -20.03 9.18
CA THR A 718 -5.28 -19.97 8.70
C THR A 718 -5.26 -19.37 7.29
N VAL A 719 -4.35 -18.44 7.05
CA VAL A 719 -4.26 -17.65 5.80
C VAL A 719 -2.99 -18.03 5.06
N ASN A 720 -3.10 -18.27 3.77
CA ASN A 720 -2.02 -18.57 2.83
C ASN A 720 -1.04 -19.63 3.37
N ASP A 721 0.23 -19.32 3.57
CA ASP A 721 1.26 -20.26 4.06
C ASP A 721 0.95 -20.83 5.46
N ALA A 722 0.24 -20.09 6.31
CA ALA A 722 -0.17 -20.56 7.63
C ALA A 722 -1.10 -21.77 7.57
N THR A 723 -1.73 -22.05 6.42
CA THR A 723 -2.55 -23.28 6.19
C THR A 723 -1.75 -24.55 6.38
N GLN A 724 -0.43 -24.52 6.17
CA GLN A 724 0.47 -25.65 6.42
C GLN A 724 0.46 -26.07 7.91
N LEU A 725 0.34 -25.10 8.83
CA LEU A 725 0.19 -25.41 10.25
C LEU A 725 -1.15 -26.10 10.50
N GLY A 726 -2.24 -25.59 9.95
CA GLY A 726 -3.56 -26.19 10.04
C GLY A 726 -3.58 -27.64 9.53
N ILE A 727 -3.01 -27.89 8.35
CA ILE A 727 -2.94 -29.23 7.77
C ILE A 727 -2.16 -30.21 8.67
N ARG A 728 -0.95 -29.80 9.09
CA ARG A 728 -0.02 -30.68 9.82
C ARG A 728 -0.45 -30.92 11.25
N ALA A 729 -0.86 -29.88 11.98
CA ALA A 729 -1.22 -29.96 13.39
C ALA A 729 -2.45 -30.86 13.64
N PHE A 730 -3.38 -30.87 12.70
CA PHE A 730 -4.63 -31.62 12.82
C PHE A 730 -4.66 -32.91 11.99
N GLY A 731 -3.59 -33.21 11.24
CA GLY A 731 -3.52 -34.37 10.36
C GLY A 731 -4.66 -34.39 9.35
N LEU A 732 -5.02 -33.26 8.79
CA LEU A 732 -6.13 -33.15 7.87
C LEU A 732 -5.86 -33.97 6.60
N PRO A 733 -6.86 -34.68 6.05
CA PRO A 733 -6.73 -35.39 4.78
C PRO A 733 -6.80 -34.43 3.59
N VAL A 734 -5.89 -33.45 3.60
CA VAL A 734 -5.74 -32.36 2.63
C VAL A 734 -4.26 -32.25 2.26
N THR A 735 -3.99 -32.14 0.97
CA THR A 735 -2.63 -31.97 0.45
C THR A 735 -2.57 -30.67 -0.33
N ASP A 736 -1.57 -29.86 -0.05
CA ASP A 736 -1.23 -28.71 -0.90
C ASP A 736 -0.43 -29.21 -2.11
N VAL A 737 -1.03 -29.10 -3.30
CA VAL A 737 -0.44 -29.60 -4.54
C VAL A 737 0.68 -28.70 -5.08
N THR A 738 0.81 -27.47 -4.58
CA THR A 738 1.87 -26.54 -4.97
C THR A 738 3.14 -26.72 -4.16
N SER A 739 3.03 -27.36 -3.00
CA SER A 739 4.15 -27.51 -2.06
C SER A 739 5.32 -28.29 -2.66
N GLY A 740 6.51 -27.70 -2.69
CA GLY A 740 7.73 -28.30 -3.20
C GLY A 740 7.81 -28.43 -4.74
N VAL A 741 6.86 -27.86 -5.47
CA VAL A 741 6.89 -27.81 -6.94
C VAL A 741 7.92 -26.77 -7.41
N PRO A 742 8.85 -27.12 -8.32
CA PRO A 742 9.79 -26.14 -8.87
C PRO A 742 9.09 -24.99 -9.60
N SER A 743 9.63 -23.78 -9.50
CA SER A 743 9.09 -22.58 -10.17
C SER A 743 9.03 -22.71 -11.70
N THR A 744 9.81 -23.58 -12.29
CA THR A 744 9.72 -23.94 -13.72
C THR A 744 8.40 -24.64 -14.09
N ASN A 745 7.74 -25.28 -13.13
CA ASN A 745 6.53 -26.08 -13.32
C ASN A 745 5.26 -25.38 -12.82
N TYR A 746 5.39 -24.58 -11.77
CA TYR A 746 4.32 -23.75 -11.24
C TYR A 746 4.88 -22.42 -10.72
N TYR A 747 4.31 -21.31 -11.17
CA TYR A 747 4.73 -19.98 -10.76
C TYR A 747 3.58 -18.98 -10.90
N SER A 748 3.27 -18.28 -9.82
CA SER A 748 2.25 -17.23 -9.73
C SER A 748 2.81 -16.07 -8.89
N PRO A 749 3.51 -15.11 -9.50
CA PRO A 749 4.18 -14.03 -8.77
C PRO A 749 3.24 -12.84 -8.60
N GLY A 750 2.34 -12.88 -7.64
CA GLY A 750 1.37 -11.81 -7.42
C GLY A 750 0.48 -11.60 -8.64
N SER A 751 -0.53 -12.46 -8.80
CA SER A 751 -1.47 -12.45 -9.93
C SER A 751 -2.91 -12.58 -9.46
N VAL A 752 -3.85 -12.12 -10.27
CA VAL A 752 -5.28 -12.32 -10.01
C VAL A 752 -5.76 -13.56 -10.77
N VAL A 753 -6.39 -14.50 -10.06
CA VAL A 753 -6.83 -15.77 -10.60
C VAL A 753 -8.32 -16.01 -10.32
N ALA A 754 -9.01 -16.65 -11.28
CA ALA A 754 -10.42 -16.97 -11.19
C ALA A 754 -10.69 -18.13 -10.22
N ASN A 755 -11.76 -18.02 -9.46
CA ASN A 755 -12.31 -19.07 -8.61
C ASN A 755 -13.82 -19.22 -8.81
N THR A 756 -14.35 -20.38 -8.49
CA THR A 756 -15.78 -20.68 -8.44
C THR A 756 -16.21 -20.90 -7.00
N VAL A 757 -17.35 -20.32 -6.62
CA VAL A 757 -17.89 -20.37 -5.26
C VAL A 757 -19.13 -21.25 -5.24
N GLN A 758 -19.16 -22.23 -4.35
CA GLN A 758 -20.33 -23.06 -4.07
C GLN A 758 -21.22 -22.37 -3.03
N ALA A 759 -22.49 -22.21 -3.36
CA ALA A 759 -23.45 -21.64 -2.44
C ALA A 759 -23.79 -22.61 -1.28
N GLY A 760 -24.24 -22.08 -0.15
CA GLY A 760 -24.76 -22.84 0.99
C GLY A 760 -23.78 -23.07 2.13
N SER A 761 -22.49 -22.81 1.95
CA SER A 761 -21.54 -22.78 3.07
C SER A 761 -21.63 -21.43 3.81
N PRO A 762 -21.61 -21.42 5.15
CA PRO A 762 -21.48 -20.18 5.91
C PRO A 762 -20.27 -19.32 5.52
N LEU A 763 -19.16 -19.94 5.11
CA LEU A 763 -17.95 -19.25 4.65
C LEU A 763 -18.17 -18.43 3.37
N THR A 764 -19.15 -18.81 2.55
CA THR A 764 -19.38 -18.18 1.23
C THR A 764 -20.58 -17.26 1.19
N TYR A 765 -21.20 -16.96 2.33
CA TYR A 765 -22.34 -16.04 2.37
C TYR A 765 -21.97 -14.66 1.84
N GLY A 766 -22.78 -14.15 0.92
CA GLY A 766 -22.58 -12.85 0.28
C GLY A 766 -21.55 -12.81 -0.85
N LEU A 767 -20.85 -13.91 -1.13
CA LEU A 767 -19.92 -13.99 -2.25
C LEU A 767 -20.65 -14.26 -3.58
N PRO A 768 -20.13 -13.74 -4.70
CA PRO A 768 -20.60 -14.09 -6.03
C PRO A 768 -20.19 -15.52 -6.42
N THR A 769 -20.84 -16.10 -7.44
CA THR A 769 -20.49 -17.44 -7.95
C THR A 769 -19.09 -17.48 -8.56
N ASN A 770 -18.65 -16.39 -9.20
CA ASN A 770 -17.31 -16.24 -9.72
C ASN A 770 -16.58 -15.22 -8.85
N LEU A 771 -15.41 -15.59 -8.36
CA LEU A 771 -14.59 -14.78 -7.44
C LEU A 771 -13.20 -14.64 -8.04
N ASP A 772 -12.72 -13.42 -8.16
CA ASP A 772 -11.34 -13.14 -8.49
C ASP A 772 -10.50 -13.07 -7.20
N VAL A 773 -9.37 -13.77 -7.17
CA VAL A 773 -8.55 -13.99 -5.98
C VAL A 773 -7.10 -13.59 -6.27
N TYR A 774 -6.48 -12.87 -5.36
CA TYR A 774 -5.04 -12.62 -5.42
C TYR A 774 -4.26 -13.88 -5.02
N SER A 775 -3.26 -14.24 -5.81
CA SER A 775 -2.39 -15.41 -5.62
C SER A 775 -0.93 -15.05 -5.81
N ASP A 776 -0.12 -15.28 -4.80
CA ASP A 776 1.35 -15.18 -4.84
C ASP A 776 1.95 -16.49 -4.35
N GLY A 777 2.14 -17.42 -5.28
CA GLY A 777 2.56 -18.78 -4.92
C GLY A 777 1.58 -19.53 -4.00
N SER A 778 0.36 -19.07 -3.90
CA SER A 778 -0.65 -19.50 -2.91
C SER A 778 -0.96 -21.00 -2.98
N PRO A 779 -1.27 -21.66 -1.82
CA PRO A 779 -1.60 -23.08 -1.77
C PRO A 779 -2.85 -23.43 -2.57
N ALA A 780 -2.85 -24.63 -3.15
CA ALA A 780 -4.03 -25.23 -3.78
C ALA A 780 -4.25 -26.63 -3.19
N PHE A 781 -5.48 -26.89 -2.72
CA PHE A 781 -5.77 -28.05 -1.88
C PHE A 781 -6.44 -29.18 -2.64
N ALA A 782 -5.81 -30.37 -2.59
CA ALA A 782 -6.44 -31.64 -2.93
C ALA A 782 -7.02 -32.24 -1.65
N VAL A 783 -8.36 -32.35 -1.58
CA VAL A 783 -9.05 -33.06 -0.49
C VAL A 783 -9.09 -34.56 -0.83
N GLN A 784 -8.67 -35.42 0.11
CA GLN A 784 -8.65 -36.86 -0.09
C GLN A 784 -10.08 -37.38 -0.37
N ALA A 785 -10.22 -38.22 -1.38
CA ALA A 785 -11.52 -38.80 -1.73
C ALA A 785 -12.13 -39.55 -0.55
N GLY A 786 -13.39 -39.27 -0.23
CA GLY A 786 -14.12 -39.89 0.88
C GLY A 786 -13.80 -39.28 2.25
N ALA A 787 -13.03 -38.21 2.33
CA ALA A 787 -12.80 -37.50 3.59
C ALA A 787 -14.14 -37.06 4.21
N GLN A 788 -14.29 -37.31 5.49
CA GLN A 788 -15.49 -36.93 6.25
C GLN A 788 -15.24 -35.60 6.96
N ASN A 789 -16.30 -34.86 7.19
CA ASN A 789 -16.26 -33.58 7.94
C ASN A 789 -15.42 -32.49 7.29
N ILE A 790 -15.21 -32.52 5.98
CA ILE A 790 -14.53 -31.53 5.21
C ILE A 790 -15.43 -30.98 4.11
N THR A 791 -15.48 -29.67 3.98
CA THR A 791 -16.10 -28.98 2.85
C THR A 791 -15.08 -28.09 2.17
N ALA A 792 -15.21 -27.94 0.85
CA ALA A 792 -14.30 -27.15 0.02
C ALA A 792 -15.14 -26.22 -0.89
N PRO A 793 -15.61 -25.08 -0.34
CA PRO A 793 -16.64 -24.28 -1.00
C PRO A 793 -16.11 -23.33 -2.06
N VAL A 794 -14.78 -23.14 -2.18
CA VAL A 794 -14.17 -22.27 -3.21
C VAL A 794 -13.09 -23.07 -3.93
N ASN A 795 -13.14 -23.07 -5.27
CA ASN A 795 -12.30 -23.93 -6.09
C ASN A 795 -11.81 -23.20 -7.34
N TYR A 796 -10.63 -23.55 -7.82
CA TYR A 796 -10.17 -23.16 -9.15
C TYR A 796 -11.05 -23.80 -10.24
N PRO A 797 -11.44 -23.10 -11.32
CA PRO A 797 -12.08 -23.70 -12.47
C PRO A 797 -11.14 -24.67 -13.21
N ALA A 798 -11.69 -25.43 -14.16
CA ALA A 798 -10.93 -26.43 -14.92
C ALA A 798 -9.90 -25.81 -15.90
N SER A 799 -10.06 -24.56 -16.27
CA SER A 799 -9.18 -23.82 -17.20
C SER A 799 -9.50 -22.33 -17.18
N GLY A 800 -8.58 -21.52 -17.73
CA GLY A 800 -8.75 -20.07 -17.83
C GLY A 800 -8.65 -19.38 -16.48
N LEU A 801 -7.67 -19.78 -15.68
CA LEU A 801 -7.51 -19.30 -14.32
C LEU A 801 -6.96 -17.88 -14.27
N LEU A 802 -6.02 -17.54 -15.14
CA LEU A 802 -5.38 -16.22 -15.11
C LEU A 802 -6.36 -15.11 -15.49
N ARG A 803 -6.53 -14.14 -14.64
CA ARG A 803 -7.33 -12.92 -14.86
C ARG A 803 -6.45 -11.71 -15.12
N SER A 804 -5.34 -11.61 -14.41
CA SER A 804 -4.36 -10.53 -14.54
C SER A 804 -3.01 -10.99 -13.99
N GLY A 805 -1.91 -10.64 -14.67
CA GLY A 805 -0.56 -10.93 -14.25
C GLY A 805 0.12 -12.04 -15.03
N TRP A 806 0.70 -13.03 -14.34
CA TRP A 806 1.45 -14.14 -14.91
C TRP A 806 1.20 -15.43 -14.14
N LEU A 807 0.85 -16.50 -14.83
CA LEU A 807 0.61 -17.81 -14.24
C LEU A 807 1.24 -18.90 -15.12
N LEU A 808 2.16 -19.65 -14.55
CA LEU A 808 2.71 -20.87 -15.16
C LEU A 808 2.13 -22.10 -14.47
N GLY A 809 1.82 -23.12 -15.26
CA GLY A 809 1.39 -24.40 -14.72
C GLY A 809 -0.03 -24.41 -14.16
N GLU A 810 -0.96 -23.63 -14.76
CA GLU A 810 -2.37 -23.57 -14.30
C GLU A 810 -3.01 -24.96 -14.13
N ASN A 811 -2.62 -25.95 -14.95
CA ASN A 811 -3.13 -27.31 -14.86
C ASN A 811 -2.84 -27.99 -13.51
N LEU A 812 -1.79 -27.56 -12.79
CA LEU A 812 -1.45 -28.11 -11.48
C LEU A 812 -2.51 -27.78 -10.43
N ILE A 813 -3.07 -26.57 -10.50
CA ILE A 813 -4.03 -26.07 -9.51
C ILE A 813 -5.47 -26.18 -9.99
N ALA A 814 -5.72 -26.40 -11.28
CA ALA A 814 -7.06 -26.53 -11.86
C ALA A 814 -7.88 -27.61 -11.13
N ASN A 815 -9.16 -27.32 -10.84
CA ASN A 815 -10.11 -28.16 -10.09
C ASN A 815 -9.72 -28.44 -8.62
N HIS A 816 -8.65 -27.84 -8.10
CA HIS A 816 -8.31 -27.92 -6.68
C HIS A 816 -8.98 -26.80 -5.90
N SER A 817 -9.03 -26.95 -4.58
CA SER A 817 -9.72 -26.02 -3.69
C SER A 817 -8.79 -24.91 -3.21
N THR A 818 -9.33 -23.73 -3.03
CA THR A 818 -8.63 -22.59 -2.40
C THR A 818 -9.12 -22.34 -0.98
N VAL A 819 -10.32 -22.81 -0.63
CA VAL A 819 -10.85 -22.72 0.73
C VAL A 819 -11.32 -24.09 1.19
N VAL A 820 -10.89 -24.48 2.38
CA VAL A 820 -11.30 -25.73 3.04
C VAL A 820 -11.78 -25.42 4.44
N ASP A 821 -12.93 -26.01 4.83
CA ASP A 821 -13.44 -26.04 6.21
C ASP A 821 -13.44 -27.46 6.72
N ALA A 822 -12.67 -27.74 7.76
CA ALA A 822 -12.53 -29.04 8.38
C ALA A 822 -13.06 -29.01 9.81
N LYS A 823 -14.09 -29.84 10.09
CA LYS A 823 -14.64 -30.04 11.44
C LYS A 823 -13.71 -30.93 12.25
N VAL A 824 -13.21 -30.44 13.38
CA VAL A 824 -12.30 -31.17 14.28
C VAL A 824 -12.82 -31.08 15.72
N GLY A 825 -13.23 -32.21 16.27
CA GLY A 825 -13.89 -32.23 17.57
C GLY A 825 -15.18 -31.42 17.55
N SER A 826 -15.26 -30.38 18.39
CA SER A 826 -16.39 -29.42 18.42
C SER A 826 -16.09 -28.13 17.67
N GLY A 827 -14.90 -27.97 17.11
CA GLY A 827 -14.43 -26.76 16.43
C GLY A 827 -14.21 -26.91 14.94
N ASP A 828 -13.59 -25.93 14.36
CA ASP A 828 -13.30 -25.86 12.93
C ASP A 828 -11.86 -25.41 12.68
N VAL A 829 -11.24 -25.99 11.64
CA VAL A 829 -10.02 -25.49 11.02
C VAL A 829 -10.38 -24.98 9.62
N VAL A 830 -10.27 -23.69 9.41
CA VAL A 830 -10.52 -23.04 8.11
C VAL A 830 -9.18 -22.76 7.45
N LEU A 831 -9.00 -23.29 6.25
CA LEU A 831 -7.84 -23.05 5.41
C LEU A 831 -8.23 -22.07 4.31
N LEU A 832 -7.67 -20.87 4.33
CA LEU A 832 -7.81 -19.85 3.28
C LEU A 832 -6.50 -19.82 2.48
N GLY A 833 -6.46 -20.54 1.36
CA GLY A 833 -5.26 -20.69 0.51
C GLY A 833 -5.02 -19.45 -0.37
N MET A 834 -5.11 -18.27 0.22
CA MET A 834 -4.83 -16.98 -0.41
C MET A 834 -4.64 -15.91 0.66
N SER A 835 -3.98 -14.79 0.33
CA SER A 835 -3.97 -13.58 1.16
C SER A 835 -5.30 -12.85 0.99
N VAL A 836 -6.30 -13.20 1.82
CA VAL A 836 -7.70 -12.72 1.70
C VAL A 836 -7.86 -11.21 1.84
N GLN A 837 -6.92 -10.55 2.49
CA GLN A 837 -6.91 -9.10 2.71
C GLN A 837 -5.84 -8.38 1.90
N HIS A 838 -4.89 -9.08 1.32
CA HIS A 838 -3.70 -8.59 0.61
C HIS A 838 -3.54 -7.07 0.61
N ARG A 839 -2.67 -6.53 1.43
CA ARG A 839 -2.37 -5.09 1.57
C ARG A 839 -3.62 -4.19 1.71
N ALA A 840 -4.72 -4.72 2.24
CA ALA A 840 -6.04 -4.08 2.27
C ALA A 840 -6.58 -3.66 0.88
N GLU A 841 -6.17 -4.34 -0.19
CA GLU A 841 -6.60 -4.14 -1.58
C GLU A 841 -7.75 -5.08 -1.97
N ALA A 842 -7.73 -6.32 -1.46
CA ALA A 842 -8.56 -7.44 -1.92
C ALA A 842 -9.97 -7.44 -1.31
N HIS A 843 -10.73 -6.34 -1.46
CA HIS A 843 -12.09 -6.19 -0.92
C HIS A 843 -13.07 -7.29 -1.37
N GLY A 844 -12.86 -7.87 -2.56
CA GLY A 844 -13.67 -8.95 -3.11
C GLY A 844 -13.63 -10.23 -2.26
N THR A 845 -12.52 -10.48 -1.56
CA THR A 845 -12.30 -11.69 -0.74
C THR A 845 -12.50 -11.48 0.76
N TYR A 846 -12.68 -10.25 1.25
CA TYR A 846 -12.85 -9.96 2.69
C TYR A 846 -13.95 -10.80 3.36
N LYS A 847 -15.04 -11.09 2.63
CA LYS A 847 -16.14 -11.89 3.15
C LYS A 847 -15.72 -13.30 3.56
N LEU A 848 -14.66 -13.87 2.96
CA LEU A 848 -14.10 -15.16 3.40
C LEU A 848 -13.55 -15.04 4.83
N LEU A 849 -12.79 -13.97 5.10
CA LEU A 849 -12.29 -13.70 6.46
C LEU A 849 -13.45 -13.39 7.41
N PHE A 850 -14.33 -12.45 7.08
CA PHE A 850 -15.42 -12.01 7.96
C PHE A 850 -16.39 -13.15 8.31
N ASN A 851 -16.74 -13.98 7.33
CA ASN A 851 -17.57 -15.16 7.54
C ASN A 851 -16.88 -16.18 8.46
N SER A 852 -15.56 -16.38 8.30
CA SER A 852 -14.78 -17.25 9.17
C SER A 852 -14.77 -16.77 10.61
N LEU A 853 -14.72 -15.44 10.82
CA LEU A 853 -14.79 -14.86 12.18
C LEU A 853 -16.16 -15.10 12.81
N TYR A 854 -17.25 -14.93 12.05
CA TYR A 854 -18.60 -15.14 12.59
C TYR A 854 -18.93 -16.60 12.90
N LEU A 855 -18.20 -17.60 12.38
CA LEU A 855 -18.33 -18.99 12.83
C LEU A 855 -18.13 -19.13 14.35
N GLY A 856 -17.34 -18.24 14.98
CA GLY A 856 -17.16 -18.17 16.42
C GLY A 856 -18.30 -17.48 17.19
N GLY A 857 -19.09 -16.66 16.50
CA GLY A 857 -20.18 -15.87 17.06
C GLY A 857 -21.58 -16.34 16.74
N GLU A 858 -21.75 -17.44 16.01
CA GLU A 858 -23.04 -18.05 15.67
C GLU A 858 -23.41 -19.13 16.67
N HIS A 859 -24.61 -19.03 17.28
CA HIS A 859 -25.09 -19.93 18.38
C HIS A 859 -26.47 -20.48 18.12
#